data_f71033a3ef0634021d6d8fbd3e2b05a5
#
_entry.id   f71033a3ef0634021d6d8fbd3e2b05a5
#
_cell.length_a   1.000
_cell.length_b   1.000
_cell.length_c   1.000
_cell.angle_alpha   90.00
_cell.angle_beta   90.00
_cell.angle_gamma   90.00
#
_symmetry.space_group_name_H-M   'P 1'
#
loop_
_entity.id
_entity.type
_entity.pdbx_description
1 polymer ?
#
loop_
_entity_poly.entity_id
_entity_poly.type
_entity_poly.pdbx_seq_one_letter_code
_entity_poly.pdbx_strand_id
1 'polypeptide(L)'
;MTSSDLYAGLKELEEQIADYNRAKDVDRARAHALEHTIADLLVQTGIADEMGFRAMHEDGTPFEEVVAAAHTAVTRIADTRIPDGMHIFGEVPEGERRVEFIHAIMRYNGEVRDAVLRMTGHDASTADDALLRDAEAAAKSLIAAILEGEPPDRAAERVLGDRLRRLDLEALQKIQDGVLDLAARIDDSDEIGSLLSGCAGGYIPPGPSGLITRGKPEVLPTGRNFYSLDPFRIPTRAAWRIGTRLAESVIQKYIEEHRAIPENIGMYWMASDVMWADGEQLAQVFSLIGVEPVWTDGRVRSYRVVPLEELGRPRIDVTIRMSGILRDCFYSCIELLDDAIREVAGLDEPPEMNFIRKHALEGSGTARIFGSRPGTYGNGVSLAVYASAWKEEADLAEVFLRWNSYAYGRDNFGEESPETFSAQLATVDLTFNKTVTDEYDLLGCCCYFGAHGGLTGAVRALSNRDVPAYYGDTRDRDRVEVRTLAEEIRRVVRAKLLNPKWIEGMKRHGYKGAGDISRQVGTVYGWEATTQEVDDRIFDDITRTFVLDAEMRQFFADENPWALEEIGRRLLEAHERGLWDADPDVLEGLRAAYLEMEGWIEDRMGDAGGDVQGGAVRVVTVGDVKALRGAREKE
;
A
#
# COMPACT_ATOMS: atom_id res chain seq x y z
N MET A 1 8.05 1.69 -13.66
CA MET A 1 8.39 1.09 -12.34
C MET A 1 9.87 0.73 -12.33
N THR A 2 10.60 1.15 -11.32
CA THR A 2 12.05 0.90 -11.16
C THR A 2 12.34 0.50 -9.72
N SER A 3 13.53 -0.04 -9.41
CA SER A 3 13.95 -0.24 -8.02
C SER A 3 14.10 1.11 -7.33
N SER A 4 13.78 1.17 -6.04
CA SER A 4 13.97 2.38 -5.25
C SER A 4 15.46 2.75 -5.14
N ASP A 5 16.33 1.75 -5.15
CA ASP A 5 17.75 1.84 -4.84
C ASP A 5 18.00 2.45 -3.44
N LEU A 6 19.19 2.30 -2.93
CA LEU A 6 19.57 2.95 -1.68
C LEU A 6 20.19 4.31 -1.94
N TYR A 7 19.95 5.27 -1.07
CA TYR A 7 20.44 6.63 -1.18
C TYR A 7 21.07 7.12 0.14
N ALA A 8 21.91 8.12 0.05
CA ALA A 8 22.59 8.76 1.19
C ALA A 8 23.18 7.72 2.17
N GLY A 9 22.96 7.89 3.46
CA GLY A 9 23.48 7.02 4.53
C GLY A 9 22.99 5.58 4.47
N LEU A 10 21.85 5.27 3.81
CA LEU A 10 21.36 3.89 3.68
C LEU A 10 22.30 3.02 2.83
N LYS A 11 22.88 3.60 1.77
CA LYS A 11 23.88 2.89 0.95
C LYS A 11 25.15 2.62 1.73
N GLU A 12 25.63 3.61 2.48
CA GLU A 12 26.79 3.47 3.34
C GLU A 12 26.54 2.41 4.42
N LEU A 13 25.36 2.42 5.04
CA LEU A 13 24.95 1.42 6.03
C LEU A 13 24.99 0.00 5.44
N GLU A 14 24.46 -0.22 4.24
CA GLU A 14 24.51 -1.54 3.56
C GLU A 14 25.96 -1.98 3.32
N GLU A 15 26.84 -1.07 2.87
CA GLU A 15 28.27 -1.35 2.65
C GLU A 15 28.97 -1.74 3.96
N GLN A 16 28.71 -1.03 5.07
CA GLN A 16 29.28 -1.34 6.38
C GLN A 16 28.76 -2.67 6.95
N ILE A 17 27.48 -2.97 6.76
CA ILE A 17 26.90 -4.28 7.12
C ILE A 17 27.58 -5.41 6.35
N ALA A 18 27.80 -5.24 5.05
CA ALA A 18 28.49 -6.22 4.23
C ALA A 18 29.95 -6.41 4.67
N ASP A 19 30.63 -5.34 5.04
CA ASP A 19 32.00 -5.37 5.57
C ASP A 19 32.08 -6.07 6.93
N TYR A 20 31.12 -5.81 7.82
CA TYR A 20 31.01 -6.50 9.11
C TYR A 20 30.83 -8.01 8.92
N ASN A 21 29.92 -8.42 8.06
CA ASN A 21 29.70 -9.85 7.78
C ASN A 21 30.93 -10.56 7.19
N ARG A 22 31.82 -9.82 6.49
CA ARG A 22 33.10 -10.37 6.02
C ARG A 22 34.17 -10.42 7.12
N ALA A 23 34.10 -9.51 8.08
CA ALA A 23 35.15 -9.37 9.12
C ALA A 23 34.86 -10.19 10.38
N LYS A 24 33.58 -10.41 10.76
CA LYS A 24 33.17 -10.93 12.07
C LYS A 24 33.85 -12.25 12.47
N ASP A 25 34.14 -13.14 11.53
CA ASP A 25 34.74 -14.44 11.79
C ASP A 25 36.28 -14.46 11.65
N VAL A 26 36.86 -13.45 10.98
CA VAL A 26 38.28 -13.44 10.58
C VAL A 26 39.10 -12.34 11.26
N ASP A 27 38.50 -11.17 11.56
CA ASP A 27 39.16 -10.00 12.13
C ASP A 27 38.26 -9.30 13.17
N ARG A 28 38.36 -9.75 14.41
CA ARG A 28 37.57 -9.23 15.52
C ARG A 28 37.79 -7.73 15.81
N ALA A 29 39.01 -7.21 15.58
CA ALA A 29 39.29 -5.81 15.83
C ALA A 29 38.57 -4.92 14.78
N ARG A 30 38.58 -5.34 13.52
CA ARG A 30 37.86 -4.69 12.44
C ARG A 30 36.35 -4.80 12.66
N ALA A 31 35.85 -5.97 13.03
CA ALA A 31 34.43 -6.18 13.30
C ALA A 31 33.93 -5.23 14.40
N HIS A 32 34.67 -5.12 15.52
CA HIS A 32 34.33 -4.22 16.61
C HIS A 32 34.35 -2.72 16.20
N ALA A 33 35.28 -2.31 15.36
CA ALA A 33 35.27 -0.95 14.81
C ALA A 33 34.06 -0.69 13.93
N LEU A 34 33.64 -1.68 13.15
CA LEU A 34 32.45 -1.62 12.29
C LEU A 34 31.14 -1.58 13.10
N GLU A 35 31.08 -2.24 14.27
CA GLU A 35 29.94 -2.17 15.20
C GLU A 35 29.59 -0.72 15.57
N HIS A 36 30.60 0.07 15.92
CA HIS A 36 30.41 1.49 16.25
C HIS A 36 29.93 2.29 15.02
N THR A 37 30.58 2.08 13.87
CA THR A 37 30.19 2.78 12.63
C THR A 37 28.75 2.44 12.22
N ILE A 38 28.37 1.17 12.30
CA ILE A 38 27.00 0.72 11.99
C ILE A 38 26.01 1.33 12.99
N ALA A 39 26.32 1.34 14.29
CA ALA A 39 25.45 1.94 15.30
C ALA A 39 25.22 3.45 15.04
N ASP A 40 26.26 4.19 14.68
CA ASP A 40 26.16 5.60 14.33
C ASP A 40 25.29 5.81 13.07
N LEU A 41 25.50 4.99 12.03
CA LEU A 41 24.71 5.04 10.81
C LEU A 41 23.25 4.65 11.04
N LEU A 42 22.97 3.67 11.89
CA LEU A 42 21.59 3.32 12.27
C LEU A 42 20.85 4.51 12.86
N VAL A 43 21.51 5.26 13.76
CA VAL A 43 20.93 6.48 14.35
C VAL A 43 20.78 7.59 13.31
N GLN A 44 21.82 7.85 12.51
CA GLN A 44 21.79 8.91 11.48
C GLN A 44 20.71 8.67 10.44
N THR A 45 20.55 7.42 9.98
CA THR A 45 19.54 7.05 8.99
C THR A 45 18.14 6.86 9.58
N GLY A 46 18.00 6.78 10.92
CA GLY A 46 16.76 6.50 11.61
C GLY A 46 16.29 5.04 11.55
N ILE A 47 17.11 4.15 10.98
CA ILE A 47 16.83 2.70 11.02
C ILE A 47 16.85 2.19 12.47
N ALA A 48 17.65 2.81 13.34
CA ALA A 48 17.69 2.49 14.77
C ALA A 48 16.29 2.55 15.43
N ASP A 49 15.54 3.59 15.16
CA ASP A 49 14.19 3.79 15.72
C ASP A 49 13.21 2.75 15.17
N GLU A 50 13.32 2.46 13.86
CA GLU A 50 12.45 1.50 13.17
C GLU A 50 12.58 0.07 13.68
N MET A 51 13.79 -0.34 14.01
CA MET A 51 14.08 -1.70 14.47
C MET A 51 14.09 -1.84 16.01
N GLY A 52 13.80 -0.76 16.74
CA GLY A 52 13.87 -0.78 18.20
C GLY A 52 15.29 -1.00 18.74
N PHE A 53 16.31 -0.45 18.07
CA PHE A 53 17.73 -0.65 18.40
C PHE A 53 18.06 -0.37 19.87
N ARG A 54 17.43 0.66 20.44
CA ARG A 54 17.65 1.02 21.84
C ARG A 54 17.19 -0.10 22.78
N ALA A 55 16.02 -0.66 22.56
CA ALA A 55 15.50 -1.79 23.34
C ALA A 55 16.40 -3.03 23.16
N MET A 56 16.78 -3.35 21.92
CA MET A 56 17.70 -4.45 21.64
C MET A 56 19.04 -4.29 22.38
N HIS A 57 19.56 -3.07 22.46
CA HIS A 57 20.80 -2.78 23.16
C HIS A 57 20.65 -2.91 24.69
N GLU A 58 19.53 -2.42 25.25
CA GLU A 58 19.22 -2.51 26.69
C GLU A 58 18.99 -3.96 27.12
N ASP A 59 18.39 -4.78 26.28
CA ASP A 59 18.15 -6.22 26.51
C ASP A 59 19.41 -7.09 26.33
N GLY A 60 20.51 -6.51 25.86
CA GLY A 60 21.76 -7.22 25.62
C GLY A 60 21.71 -8.13 24.40
N THR A 61 20.88 -7.81 23.41
CA THR A 61 20.80 -8.53 22.12
C THR A 61 22.17 -8.59 21.46
N PRO A 62 22.64 -9.74 20.99
CA PRO A 62 23.91 -9.84 20.28
C PRO A 62 23.96 -8.90 19.07
N PHE A 63 25.07 -8.21 18.86
CA PHE A 63 25.18 -7.23 17.76
C PHE A 63 24.98 -7.87 16.37
N GLU A 64 25.25 -9.15 16.23
CA GLU A 64 24.97 -9.91 15.01
C GLU A 64 23.46 -9.93 14.67
N GLU A 65 22.60 -10.03 15.67
CA GLU A 65 21.13 -9.96 15.49
C GLU A 65 20.70 -8.54 15.13
N VAL A 66 21.33 -7.51 15.72
CA VAL A 66 21.13 -6.12 15.34
C VAL A 66 21.47 -5.89 13.87
N VAL A 67 22.63 -6.40 13.43
CA VAL A 67 23.06 -6.32 12.02
C VAL A 67 22.09 -7.06 11.10
N ALA A 68 21.58 -8.22 11.49
CA ALA A 68 20.62 -8.97 10.70
C ALA A 68 19.27 -8.21 10.56
N ALA A 69 18.77 -7.60 11.63
CA ALA A 69 17.57 -6.78 11.59
C ALA A 69 17.77 -5.53 10.72
N ALA A 70 18.92 -4.84 10.86
CA ALA A 70 19.28 -3.69 10.03
C ALA A 70 19.37 -4.06 8.54
N HIS A 71 20.02 -5.17 8.23
CA HIS A 71 20.10 -5.68 6.86
C HIS A 71 18.70 -5.94 6.28
N THR A 72 17.81 -6.54 7.05
CA THR A 72 16.44 -6.79 6.64
C THR A 72 15.69 -5.49 6.32
N ALA A 73 15.80 -4.47 7.19
CA ALA A 73 15.16 -3.17 6.98
C ALA A 73 15.68 -2.46 5.71
N VAL A 74 17.01 -2.42 5.54
CA VAL A 74 17.65 -1.80 4.37
C VAL A 74 17.29 -2.54 3.07
N THR A 75 17.31 -3.87 3.09
CA THR A 75 16.94 -4.72 1.95
C THR A 75 15.48 -4.47 1.53
N ARG A 76 14.55 -4.36 2.47
CA ARG A 76 13.14 -4.04 2.17
C ARG A 76 12.98 -2.71 1.43
N ILE A 77 13.78 -1.71 1.82
CA ILE A 77 13.79 -0.41 1.11
C ILE A 77 14.32 -0.62 -0.30
N ALA A 78 15.49 -1.23 -0.47
CA ALA A 78 16.15 -1.43 -1.76
C ALA A 78 15.28 -2.23 -2.77
N ASP A 79 14.57 -3.25 -2.29
CA ASP A 79 13.76 -4.15 -3.11
C ASP A 79 12.38 -3.57 -3.44
N THR A 80 11.99 -2.46 -2.83
CA THR A 80 10.73 -1.78 -3.15
C THR A 80 10.80 -1.19 -4.55
N ARG A 81 9.76 -1.39 -5.34
CA ARG A 81 9.61 -0.76 -6.65
C ARG A 81 8.89 0.56 -6.51
N ILE A 82 9.36 1.55 -7.24
CA ILE A 82 8.78 2.90 -7.25
C ILE A 82 8.45 3.34 -8.67
N PRO A 83 7.43 4.19 -8.87
CA PRO A 83 7.20 4.84 -10.15
C PRO A 83 8.37 5.80 -10.48
N ASP A 84 8.93 5.71 -11.66
CA ASP A 84 9.86 6.71 -12.19
C ASP A 84 9.09 7.79 -12.95
N GLY A 85 8.35 8.60 -12.22
CA GLY A 85 7.41 9.59 -12.77
C GLY A 85 6.00 9.01 -12.96
N MET A 86 5.15 9.76 -13.64
CA MET A 86 3.76 9.42 -13.95
C MET A 86 3.58 9.02 -15.40
N HIS A 87 2.49 8.28 -15.69
CA HIS A 87 2.07 8.05 -17.06
C HIS A 87 1.72 9.39 -17.77
N ILE A 88 2.21 9.56 -18.97
CA ILE A 88 1.84 10.68 -19.84
C ILE A 88 0.90 10.14 -20.91
N PHE A 89 -0.30 10.69 -20.97
CA PHE A 89 -1.35 10.25 -21.88
C PHE A 89 -0.89 10.34 -23.35
N GLY A 90 -0.94 9.20 -24.02
CA GLY A 90 -0.52 9.07 -25.41
C GLY A 90 0.98 8.83 -25.62
N GLU A 91 1.77 8.73 -24.55
CA GLU A 91 3.18 8.36 -24.65
C GLU A 91 3.42 6.92 -24.24
N VAL A 92 4.25 6.21 -24.99
CA VAL A 92 4.71 4.86 -24.66
C VAL A 92 6.13 4.91 -24.10
N PRO A 93 6.51 3.99 -23.19
CA PRO A 93 7.86 3.98 -22.64
C PRO A 93 8.89 3.58 -23.70
N GLU A 94 10.01 4.32 -23.75
CA GLU A 94 11.14 4.09 -24.63
C GLU A 94 12.44 3.83 -23.85
N GLY A 95 13.46 3.30 -24.52
CA GLY A 95 14.79 3.09 -23.96
C GLY A 95 14.77 2.27 -22.67
N GLU A 96 15.46 2.75 -21.64
CA GLU A 96 15.54 2.08 -20.34
C GLU A 96 14.17 1.94 -19.65
N ARG A 97 13.28 2.92 -19.80
CA ARG A 97 11.92 2.86 -19.26
C ARG A 97 11.09 1.73 -19.87
N ARG A 98 11.31 1.43 -21.15
CA ARG A 98 10.66 0.30 -21.82
C ARG A 98 11.14 -1.03 -21.25
N VAL A 99 12.44 -1.18 -21.01
CA VAL A 99 13.03 -2.35 -20.35
C VAL A 99 12.44 -2.54 -18.95
N GLU A 100 12.42 -1.47 -18.16
CA GLU A 100 11.85 -1.50 -16.80
C GLU A 100 10.37 -1.85 -16.81
N PHE A 101 9.60 -1.36 -17.76
CA PHE A 101 8.17 -1.62 -17.86
C PHE A 101 7.89 -3.08 -18.23
N ILE A 102 8.56 -3.61 -19.24
CA ILE A 102 8.45 -5.03 -19.64
C ILE A 102 8.93 -5.94 -18.50
N HIS A 103 10.04 -5.60 -17.84
CA HIS A 103 10.52 -6.33 -16.68
C HIS A 103 9.47 -6.33 -15.55
N ALA A 104 8.85 -5.20 -15.24
CA ALA A 104 7.81 -5.10 -14.20
C ALA A 104 6.60 -5.99 -14.51
N ILE A 105 6.17 -6.09 -15.77
CA ILE A 105 5.08 -6.96 -16.21
C ILE A 105 5.44 -8.44 -16.02
N MET A 106 6.62 -8.86 -16.50
CA MET A 106 7.06 -10.27 -16.48
C MET A 106 7.47 -10.73 -15.08
N ARG A 107 7.91 -9.81 -14.22
CA ARG A 107 8.38 -10.10 -12.86
C ARG A 107 7.31 -10.75 -12.00
N TYR A 108 6.06 -10.29 -12.08
CA TYR A 108 4.97 -10.80 -11.25
C TYR A 108 4.79 -12.32 -11.35
N ASN A 109 5.00 -12.88 -12.53
CA ASN A 109 4.95 -14.33 -12.74
C ASN A 109 6.29 -15.03 -12.44
N GLY A 110 7.38 -14.30 -12.19
CA GLY A 110 8.70 -14.84 -11.88
C GLY A 110 9.40 -15.51 -13.05
N GLU A 111 8.83 -15.52 -14.26
CA GLU A 111 9.28 -16.35 -15.38
C GLU A 111 10.74 -16.11 -15.76
N VAL A 112 11.18 -14.86 -15.85
CA VAL A 112 12.57 -14.53 -16.25
C VAL A 112 13.54 -14.76 -15.11
N ARG A 113 13.22 -14.29 -13.90
CA ARG A 113 14.03 -14.51 -12.69
C ARG A 113 14.28 -15.98 -12.43
N ASP A 114 13.23 -16.78 -12.43
CA ASP A 114 13.33 -18.20 -12.13
C ASP A 114 14.11 -18.98 -13.21
N ALA A 115 14.02 -18.54 -14.47
CA ALA A 115 14.85 -19.08 -15.54
C ALA A 115 16.33 -18.74 -15.32
N VAL A 116 16.65 -17.50 -14.93
CA VAL A 116 18.02 -17.09 -14.58
C VAL A 116 18.56 -17.92 -13.42
N LEU A 117 17.78 -18.09 -12.34
CA LEU A 117 18.17 -18.92 -11.19
C LEU A 117 18.46 -20.37 -11.62
N ARG A 118 17.58 -21.00 -12.39
CA ARG A 118 17.83 -22.37 -12.91
C ARG A 118 19.09 -22.46 -13.77
N MET A 119 19.31 -21.46 -14.64
CA MET A 119 20.51 -21.44 -15.49
C MET A 119 21.80 -21.23 -14.70
N THR A 120 21.74 -20.60 -13.53
CA THR A 120 22.87 -20.44 -12.60
C THR A 120 22.97 -21.55 -11.56
N GLY A 121 22.08 -22.55 -11.60
CA GLY A 121 22.11 -23.72 -10.72
C GLY A 121 21.43 -23.53 -9.36
N HIS A 122 20.51 -22.58 -9.26
CA HIS A 122 19.79 -22.28 -8.02
C HIS A 122 18.28 -22.53 -8.17
N ASP A 123 17.60 -22.73 -7.02
CA ASP A 123 16.16 -22.88 -6.93
C ASP A 123 15.55 -21.60 -6.30
N ALA A 124 14.50 -21.08 -6.91
CA ALA A 124 13.84 -19.86 -6.41
C ALA A 124 13.25 -20.01 -5.00
N SER A 125 12.85 -21.24 -4.62
CA SER A 125 12.27 -21.51 -3.31
C SER A 125 13.29 -21.49 -2.15
N THR A 126 14.58 -21.62 -2.48
CA THR A 126 15.69 -21.66 -1.51
C THR A 126 16.68 -20.52 -1.67
N ALA A 127 16.45 -19.62 -2.65
CA ALA A 127 17.30 -18.49 -2.90
C ALA A 127 17.14 -17.42 -1.79
N ASP A 128 18.26 -16.89 -1.32
CA ASP A 128 18.27 -15.74 -0.42
C ASP A 128 18.02 -14.43 -1.18
N ASP A 129 17.83 -13.35 -0.45
CA ASP A 129 17.48 -12.04 -1.01
C ASP A 129 18.58 -11.47 -1.92
N ALA A 130 19.86 -11.73 -1.62
CA ALA A 130 20.97 -11.27 -2.44
C ALA A 130 20.98 -11.98 -3.79
N LEU A 131 20.76 -13.29 -3.79
CA LEU A 131 20.68 -14.10 -5.02
C LEU A 131 19.45 -13.75 -5.85
N LEU A 132 18.31 -13.46 -5.20
CA LEU A 132 17.11 -13.01 -5.90
C LEU A 132 17.33 -11.64 -6.56
N ARG A 133 17.97 -10.70 -5.90
CA ARG A 133 18.33 -9.39 -6.48
C ARG A 133 19.27 -9.53 -7.67
N ASP A 134 20.30 -10.37 -7.54
CA ASP A 134 21.23 -10.67 -8.64
C ASP A 134 20.51 -11.28 -9.85
N ALA A 135 19.56 -12.17 -9.61
CA ALA A 135 18.75 -12.78 -10.65
C ALA A 135 17.79 -11.79 -11.32
N GLU A 136 17.20 -10.87 -10.56
CA GLU A 136 16.36 -9.79 -11.09
C GLU A 136 17.18 -8.80 -11.96
N ALA A 137 18.38 -8.41 -11.53
CA ALA A 137 19.27 -7.57 -12.31
C ALA A 137 19.70 -8.25 -13.63
N ALA A 138 20.01 -9.56 -13.57
CA ALA A 138 20.31 -10.33 -14.76
C ALA A 138 19.10 -10.50 -15.69
N ALA A 139 17.89 -10.70 -15.12
CA ALA A 139 16.65 -10.76 -15.88
C ALA A 139 16.39 -9.45 -16.66
N LYS A 140 16.57 -8.30 -16.02
CA LYS A 140 16.46 -6.99 -16.67
C LYS A 140 17.47 -6.83 -17.80
N SER A 141 18.73 -7.25 -17.57
CA SER A 141 19.80 -7.18 -18.58
C SER A 141 19.52 -8.11 -19.79
N LEU A 142 18.91 -9.27 -19.53
CA LEU A 142 18.49 -10.22 -20.57
C LEU A 142 17.35 -9.62 -21.43
N ILE A 143 16.35 -8.99 -20.80
CA ILE A 143 15.26 -8.31 -21.50
C ILE A 143 15.82 -7.18 -22.38
N ALA A 144 16.76 -6.38 -21.87
CA ALA A 144 17.39 -5.30 -22.63
C ALA A 144 18.10 -5.83 -23.88
N ALA A 145 18.91 -6.89 -23.75
CA ALA A 145 19.62 -7.52 -24.85
C ALA A 145 18.67 -8.08 -25.94
N ILE A 146 17.58 -8.71 -25.53
CA ILE A 146 16.55 -9.20 -26.45
C ILE A 146 15.90 -8.06 -27.24
N LEU A 147 15.59 -6.95 -26.57
CA LEU A 147 15.03 -5.75 -27.23
C LEU A 147 16.01 -5.09 -28.22
N GLU A 148 17.31 -5.21 -27.99
CA GLU A 148 18.37 -4.80 -28.90
C GLU A 148 18.56 -5.76 -30.08
N GLY A 149 17.85 -6.88 -30.11
CA GLY A 149 17.89 -7.90 -31.18
C GLY A 149 18.97 -8.96 -31.00
N GLU A 150 19.57 -9.08 -29.81
CA GLU A 150 20.54 -10.15 -29.52
C GLU A 150 19.82 -11.50 -29.39
N PRO A 151 20.32 -12.59 -29.99
CA PRO A 151 19.76 -13.92 -29.79
C PRO A 151 19.77 -14.29 -28.30
N PRO A 152 18.68 -14.92 -27.77
CA PRO A 152 18.50 -15.09 -26.32
C PRO A 152 19.54 -16.01 -25.67
N ASP A 153 20.09 -16.98 -26.39
CA ASP A 153 21.21 -17.83 -25.97
C ASP A 153 22.50 -17.02 -25.78
N ARG A 154 22.82 -16.16 -26.74
CA ARG A 154 23.97 -15.24 -26.68
C ARG A 154 23.83 -14.21 -25.57
N ALA A 155 22.64 -13.63 -25.45
CA ALA A 155 22.32 -12.70 -24.38
C ALA A 155 22.51 -13.36 -22.99
N ALA A 156 22.02 -14.60 -22.81
CA ALA A 156 22.20 -15.34 -21.57
C ALA A 156 23.68 -15.66 -21.29
N GLU A 157 24.45 -16.10 -22.30
CA GLU A 157 25.90 -16.34 -22.16
C GLU A 157 26.63 -15.05 -21.72
N ARG A 158 26.33 -13.93 -22.35
CA ARG A 158 26.96 -12.64 -22.03
C ARG A 158 26.56 -12.12 -20.63
N VAL A 159 25.27 -12.14 -20.31
CA VAL A 159 24.74 -11.59 -19.04
C VAL A 159 25.18 -12.45 -17.85
N LEU A 160 25.12 -13.77 -17.98
CA LEU A 160 25.43 -14.68 -16.88
C LEU A 160 26.92 -15.00 -16.75
N GLY A 161 27.67 -14.98 -17.87
CA GLY A 161 29.11 -15.22 -17.88
C GLY A 161 29.51 -16.49 -17.13
N ASP A 162 30.48 -16.38 -16.22
CA ASP A 162 30.99 -17.50 -15.40
C ASP A 162 29.95 -18.11 -14.44
N ARG A 163 28.84 -17.42 -14.19
CA ARG A 163 27.72 -17.90 -13.37
C ARG A 163 26.85 -18.93 -14.13
N LEU A 164 26.88 -18.90 -15.46
CA LEU A 164 26.10 -19.84 -16.27
C LEU A 164 26.56 -21.29 -16.05
N ARG A 165 25.64 -22.16 -15.66
CA ARG A 165 25.87 -23.60 -15.48
C ARG A 165 25.26 -24.39 -16.61
N ARG A 166 24.07 -24.00 -17.06
CA ARG A 166 23.36 -24.71 -18.13
C ARG A 166 22.41 -23.73 -18.85
N LEU A 167 22.42 -23.74 -20.17
CA LEU A 167 21.42 -23.04 -20.97
C LEU A 167 20.06 -23.76 -20.92
N ASP A 168 19.00 -23.02 -20.70
CA ASP A 168 17.61 -23.46 -20.82
C ASP A 168 17.00 -22.82 -22.07
N LEU A 169 17.24 -23.45 -23.23
CA LEU A 169 16.85 -22.90 -24.53
C LEU A 169 15.33 -22.74 -24.67
N GLU A 170 14.55 -23.64 -24.06
CA GLU A 170 13.08 -23.56 -24.11
C GLU A 170 12.57 -22.35 -23.30
N ALA A 171 13.10 -22.15 -22.08
CA ALA A 171 12.79 -20.98 -21.28
C ALA A 171 13.24 -19.69 -21.96
N LEU A 172 14.43 -19.66 -22.55
CA LEU A 172 14.95 -18.50 -23.25
C LEU A 172 14.11 -18.12 -24.48
N GLN A 173 13.64 -19.10 -25.24
CA GLN A 173 12.74 -18.86 -26.38
C GLN A 173 11.41 -18.29 -25.90
N LYS A 174 10.82 -18.84 -24.85
CA LYS A 174 9.57 -18.34 -24.24
C LYS A 174 9.72 -16.91 -23.72
N ILE A 175 10.86 -16.59 -23.10
CA ILE A 175 11.18 -15.23 -22.63
C ILE A 175 11.26 -14.28 -23.83
N GLN A 176 11.98 -14.65 -24.90
CA GLN A 176 12.09 -13.83 -26.10
C GLN A 176 10.71 -13.54 -26.71
N ASP A 177 9.90 -14.58 -26.90
CA ASP A 177 8.57 -14.45 -27.47
C ASP A 177 7.69 -13.51 -26.61
N GLY A 178 7.75 -13.65 -25.28
CA GLY A 178 7.03 -12.78 -24.34
C GLY A 178 7.51 -11.33 -24.38
N VAL A 179 8.81 -11.09 -24.41
CA VAL A 179 9.40 -9.74 -24.49
C VAL A 179 9.00 -9.03 -25.79
N LEU A 180 9.08 -9.74 -26.93
CA LEU A 180 8.74 -9.19 -28.24
C LEU A 180 7.22 -8.97 -28.40
N ASP A 181 6.37 -9.85 -27.87
CA ASP A 181 4.91 -9.66 -27.86
C ASP A 181 4.53 -8.43 -27.02
N LEU A 182 5.11 -8.29 -25.82
CA LEU A 182 4.87 -7.10 -24.98
C LEU A 182 5.36 -5.82 -25.66
N ALA A 183 6.54 -5.85 -26.29
CA ALA A 183 7.07 -4.73 -27.02
C ALA A 183 6.14 -4.29 -28.16
N ALA A 184 5.63 -5.23 -28.93
CA ALA A 184 4.68 -4.95 -30.02
C ALA A 184 3.37 -4.37 -29.48
N ARG A 185 2.81 -4.92 -28.41
CA ARG A 185 1.57 -4.40 -27.79
C ARG A 185 1.75 -3.00 -27.20
N ILE A 186 2.94 -2.67 -26.69
CA ILE A 186 3.25 -1.31 -26.22
C ILE A 186 3.24 -0.35 -27.42
N ASP A 187 3.87 -0.73 -28.53
CA ASP A 187 3.91 0.08 -29.75
C ASP A 187 2.53 0.26 -30.42
N ASP A 188 1.64 -0.72 -30.26
CA ASP A 188 0.26 -0.69 -30.76
C ASP A 188 -0.68 0.18 -29.89
N SER A 189 -0.22 0.74 -28.77
CA SER A 189 -1.01 1.61 -27.89
C SER A 189 -1.26 2.95 -28.58
N ASP A 190 -2.54 3.32 -28.74
CA ASP A 190 -2.98 4.58 -29.37
C ASP A 190 -4.08 5.24 -28.53
N GLU A 191 -3.68 5.91 -27.47
CA GLU A 191 -4.62 6.56 -26.54
C GLU A 191 -5.21 7.85 -27.12
N ILE A 192 -4.38 8.66 -27.80
CA ILE A 192 -4.81 9.94 -28.41
C ILE A 192 -5.70 9.69 -29.61
N GLY A 193 -5.30 8.79 -30.52
CA GLY A 193 -6.10 8.47 -31.70
C GLY A 193 -7.45 7.87 -31.33
N SER A 194 -7.46 6.98 -30.32
CA SER A 194 -8.70 6.41 -29.80
C SER A 194 -9.60 7.46 -29.15
N LEU A 195 -9.06 8.38 -28.35
CA LEU A 195 -9.83 9.49 -27.79
C LEU A 195 -10.46 10.35 -28.87
N LEU A 196 -9.68 10.76 -29.88
CA LEU A 196 -10.16 11.58 -30.99
C LEU A 196 -11.24 10.85 -31.81
N SER A 197 -11.03 9.54 -32.07
CA SER A 197 -12.02 8.70 -32.75
C SER A 197 -13.33 8.61 -31.95
N GLY A 198 -13.25 8.39 -30.63
CA GLY A 198 -14.42 8.37 -29.75
C GLY A 198 -15.17 9.69 -29.73
N CYS A 199 -14.46 10.83 -29.64
CA CYS A 199 -15.05 12.17 -29.72
C CYS A 199 -15.75 12.43 -31.06
N ALA A 200 -15.25 11.83 -32.15
CA ALA A 200 -15.87 11.91 -33.47
C ALA A 200 -17.02 10.92 -33.67
N GLY A 201 -17.40 10.13 -32.67
CA GLY A 201 -18.45 9.11 -32.72
C GLY A 201 -18.00 7.79 -33.37
N GLY A 202 -16.69 7.57 -33.50
CA GLY A 202 -16.11 6.33 -34.01
C GLY A 202 -16.17 5.18 -33.01
N TYR A 203 -16.01 3.97 -33.51
CA TYR A 203 -15.96 2.75 -32.68
C TYR A 203 -14.57 2.58 -32.06
N ILE A 204 -14.54 2.38 -30.75
CA ILE A 204 -13.33 2.03 -30.00
C ILE A 204 -13.41 0.54 -29.63
N PRO A 205 -12.42 -0.29 -30.05
CA PRO A 205 -12.42 -1.71 -29.72
C PRO A 205 -12.41 -1.95 -28.21
N PRO A 206 -13.16 -2.96 -27.70
CA PRO A 206 -13.14 -3.30 -26.30
C PRO A 206 -11.84 -3.98 -25.90
N GLY A 207 -11.46 -3.82 -24.62
CA GLY A 207 -10.31 -4.49 -24.00
C GLY A 207 -10.54 -4.73 -22.51
N PRO A 208 -9.85 -5.71 -21.91
CA PRO A 208 -9.99 -5.97 -20.48
C PRO A 208 -9.38 -4.83 -19.65
N SER A 209 -9.95 -4.60 -18.47
CA SER A 209 -9.33 -3.80 -17.42
C SER A 209 -8.42 -4.67 -16.56
N GLY A 210 -7.48 -4.05 -15.87
CA GLY A 210 -6.57 -4.74 -14.94
C GLY A 210 -5.32 -3.91 -14.66
N LEU A 211 -4.45 -4.46 -13.84
CA LEU A 211 -3.16 -3.86 -13.56
C LEU A 211 -2.06 -4.60 -14.34
N ILE A 212 -1.45 -3.90 -15.31
CA ILE A 212 -0.51 -4.50 -16.26
C ILE A 212 0.69 -5.11 -15.53
N THR A 213 1.27 -4.38 -14.59
CA THR A 213 2.44 -4.80 -13.82
C THR A 213 2.15 -5.91 -12.79
N ARG A 214 0.87 -6.28 -12.65
CA ARG A 214 0.43 -7.42 -11.84
C ARG A 214 0.10 -8.65 -12.70
N GLY A 215 0.85 -8.84 -13.78
CA GLY A 215 0.76 -10.02 -14.65
C GLY A 215 -0.50 -10.07 -15.52
N LYS A 216 -1.05 -8.91 -15.90
CA LYS A 216 -2.20 -8.79 -16.83
C LYS A 216 -1.78 -8.13 -18.15
N PRO A 217 -0.89 -8.77 -18.93
CA PRO A 217 -0.40 -8.20 -20.19
C PRO A 217 -1.50 -8.01 -21.25
N GLU A 218 -2.64 -8.67 -21.10
CA GLU A 218 -3.79 -8.54 -21.99
C GLU A 218 -4.46 -7.17 -21.94
N VAL A 219 -4.15 -6.35 -20.94
CA VAL A 219 -4.56 -4.94 -20.87
C VAL A 219 -3.88 -4.11 -21.96
N LEU A 220 -2.70 -4.51 -22.42
CA LEU A 220 -2.06 -3.93 -23.60
C LEU A 220 -2.63 -4.49 -24.91
N PRO A 221 -2.72 -3.66 -25.98
CA PRO A 221 -2.42 -2.22 -26.04
C PRO A 221 -3.46 -1.39 -25.28
N THR A 222 -3.05 -0.20 -24.81
CA THR A 222 -3.96 0.80 -24.23
C THR A 222 -4.71 1.56 -25.34
N GLY A 223 -5.61 2.50 -24.99
CA GLY A 223 -6.45 3.19 -25.97
C GLY A 223 -7.68 2.39 -26.39
N ARG A 224 -8.10 1.40 -25.60
CA ARG A 224 -9.30 0.60 -25.83
C ARG A 224 -10.45 1.00 -24.88
N ASN A 225 -11.68 0.69 -25.28
CA ASN A 225 -12.84 0.82 -24.40
C ASN A 225 -12.83 -0.36 -23.40
N PHE A 226 -12.48 -0.12 -22.16
CA PHE A 226 -12.29 -1.19 -21.20
C PHE A 226 -13.61 -1.77 -20.67
N TYR A 227 -13.62 -3.07 -20.41
CA TYR A 227 -14.65 -3.76 -19.65
C TYR A 227 -14.05 -4.36 -18.36
N SER A 228 -14.89 -4.45 -17.32
CA SER A 228 -14.50 -5.07 -16.06
C SER A 228 -14.51 -6.60 -16.18
N LEU A 229 -14.05 -7.27 -15.14
CA LEU A 229 -14.03 -8.73 -15.08
C LEU A 229 -15.40 -9.33 -14.71
N ASP A 230 -15.57 -10.62 -14.97
CA ASP A 230 -16.74 -11.40 -14.55
C ASP A 230 -16.68 -11.67 -13.03
N PRO A 231 -17.56 -11.06 -12.21
CA PRO A 231 -17.51 -11.22 -10.76
C PRO A 231 -17.73 -12.65 -10.29
N PHE A 232 -18.36 -13.49 -11.09
CA PHE A 232 -18.55 -14.90 -10.78
C PHE A 232 -17.27 -15.74 -10.90
N ARG A 233 -16.18 -15.19 -11.42
CA ARG A 233 -14.87 -15.84 -11.43
C ARG A 233 -14.03 -15.56 -10.18
N ILE A 234 -14.54 -14.75 -9.26
CA ILE A 234 -13.84 -14.24 -8.08
C ILE A 234 -14.31 -14.98 -6.82
N PRO A 235 -13.36 -15.37 -5.94
CA PRO A 235 -11.90 -15.33 -6.12
C PRO A 235 -11.40 -16.40 -7.11
N THR A 236 -10.32 -16.10 -7.82
CA THR A 236 -9.66 -17.11 -8.65
C THR A 236 -8.94 -18.15 -7.78
N ARG A 237 -8.59 -19.32 -8.36
CA ARG A 237 -7.80 -20.33 -7.62
C ARG A 237 -6.41 -19.85 -7.22
N ALA A 238 -5.83 -18.93 -7.98
CA ALA A 238 -4.56 -18.29 -7.61
C ALA A 238 -4.74 -17.35 -6.43
N ALA A 239 -5.76 -16.50 -6.47
CA ALA A 239 -6.11 -15.60 -5.38
C ALA A 239 -6.50 -16.36 -4.10
N TRP A 240 -7.15 -17.52 -4.23
CA TRP A 240 -7.45 -18.39 -3.09
C TRP A 240 -6.19 -18.79 -2.33
N ARG A 241 -5.16 -19.26 -3.04
CA ARG A 241 -3.87 -19.65 -2.41
C ARG A 241 -3.19 -18.51 -1.69
N ILE A 242 -3.21 -17.30 -2.29
CA ILE A 242 -2.61 -16.10 -1.69
C ILE A 242 -3.45 -15.66 -0.48
N GLY A 243 -4.76 -15.58 -0.63
CA GLY A 243 -5.66 -15.17 0.45
C GLY A 243 -5.64 -16.10 1.65
N THR A 244 -5.52 -17.40 1.45
CA THR A 244 -5.36 -18.38 2.55
C THR A 244 -4.04 -18.14 3.31
N ARG A 245 -2.92 -17.95 2.62
CA ARG A 245 -1.65 -17.61 3.26
C ARG A 245 -1.74 -16.28 4.02
N LEU A 246 -2.42 -15.30 3.44
CA LEU A 246 -2.59 -14.00 4.08
C LEU A 246 -3.43 -14.11 5.37
N ALA A 247 -4.46 -14.97 5.38
CA ALA A 247 -5.24 -15.27 6.59
C ALA A 247 -4.37 -15.92 7.68
N GLU A 248 -3.57 -16.91 7.31
CA GLU A 248 -2.64 -17.57 8.22
C GLU A 248 -1.60 -16.61 8.78
N SER A 249 -0.99 -15.78 7.89
CA SER A 249 0.05 -14.81 8.29
C SER A 249 -0.47 -13.75 9.25
N VAL A 250 -1.70 -13.23 9.06
CA VAL A 250 -2.27 -12.24 9.98
C VAL A 250 -2.61 -12.84 11.34
N ILE A 251 -3.14 -14.06 11.38
CA ILE A 251 -3.40 -14.78 12.62
C ILE A 251 -2.10 -15.06 13.37
N GLN A 252 -1.09 -15.55 12.66
CA GLN A 252 0.21 -15.88 13.25
C GLN A 252 0.90 -14.64 13.83
N LYS A 253 0.93 -13.52 13.10
CA LYS A 253 1.50 -12.27 13.58
C LYS A 253 0.79 -11.79 14.86
N TYR A 254 -0.52 -11.85 14.89
CA TYR A 254 -1.28 -11.46 16.09
C TYR A 254 -0.98 -12.39 17.29
N ILE A 255 -0.86 -13.70 17.05
CA ILE A 255 -0.49 -14.65 18.11
C ILE A 255 0.92 -14.37 18.65
N GLU A 256 1.87 -14.06 17.78
CA GLU A 256 3.25 -13.74 18.18
C GLU A 256 3.32 -12.50 19.07
N GLU A 257 2.54 -11.46 18.75
CA GLU A 257 2.54 -10.19 19.48
C GLU A 257 1.67 -10.24 20.75
N HIS A 258 0.48 -10.86 20.68
CA HIS A 258 -0.53 -10.80 21.74
C HIS A 258 -0.74 -12.10 22.51
N ARG A 259 -0.11 -13.21 22.08
CA ARG A 259 -0.25 -14.55 22.71
C ARG A 259 -1.70 -15.05 22.75
N ALA A 260 -2.53 -14.59 21.84
CA ALA A 260 -3.95 -14.93 21.71
C ALA A 260 -4.34 -15.05 20.24
N ILE A 261 -5.41 -15.76 19.94
CA ILE A 261 -6.03 -15.79 18.61
C ILE A 261 -6.99 -14.61 18.53
N PRO A 262 -6.98 -13.81 17.42
CA PRO A 262 -7.93 -12.72 17.27
C PRO A 262 -9.36 -13.27 17.10
N GLU A 263 -10.33 -12.66 17.76
CA GLU A 263 -11.74 -13.06 17.62
C GLU A 263 -12.41 -12.36 16.44
N ASN A 264 -12.09 -11.07 16.19
CA ASN A 264 -12.66 -10.28 15.10
C ASN A 264 -11.62 -9.40 14.41
N ILE A 265 -11.60 -9.43 13.09
CA ILE A 265 -10.70 -8.61 12.26
C ILE A 265 -11.51 -7.55 11.51
N GLY A 266 -11.21 -6.27 11.78
CA GLY A 266 -11.75 -5.15 11.04
C GLY A 266 -11.04 -4.98 9.71
N MET A 267 -11.75 -4.99 8.58
CA MET A 267 -11.15 -5.02 7.25
C MET A 267 -11.69 -3.92 6.34
N TYR A 268 -10.79 -3.31 5.57
CA TYR A 268 -11.18 -2.45 4.46
C TYR A 268 -11.15 -3.23 3.13
N TRP A 269 -12.31 -3.51 2.55
CA TRP A 269 -12.43 -4.24 1.29
C TRP A 269 -12.67 -3.29 0.11
N MET A 270 -11.66 -3.20 -0.74
CA MET A 270 -11.64 -2.31 -1.91
C MET A 270 -12.02 -3.04 -3.20
N ALA A 271 -12.57 -2.30 -4.16
CA ALA A 271 -12.79 -2.81 -5.52
C ALA A 271 -11.48 -3.23 -6.22
N SER A 272 -10.36 -2.59 -5.89
CA SER A 272 -9.03 -2.94 -6.41
C SER A 272 -8.61 -4.37 -6.04
N ASP A 273 -9.06 -4.91 -4.90
CA ASP A 273 -8.85 -6.33 -4.58
C ASP A 273 -9.44 -7.25 -5.66
N VAL A 274 -10.65 -6.96 -6.10
CA VAL A 274 -11.32 -7.74 -7.14
C VAL A 274 -10.71 -7.47 -8.52
N MET A 275 -10.50 -6.20 -8.87
CA MET A 275 -10.07 -5.79 -10.21
C MET A 275 -8.59 -6.10 -10.48
N TRP A 276 -7.73 -5.95 -9.48
CA TRP A 276 -6.26 -6.06 -9.65
C TRP A 276 -5.69 -7.34 -9.06
N ALA A 277 -6.28 -7.85 -7.98
CA ALA A 277 -5.78 -8.99 -7.24
C ALA A 277 -6.73 -10.21 -7.29
N ASP A 278 -7.71 -10.21 -8.21
CA ASP A 278 -8.60 -11.35 -8.48
C ASP A 278 -9.33 -11.89 -7.23
N GLY A 279 -9.53 -11.02 -6.19
CA GLY A 279 -10.25 -11.34 -4.97
C GLY A 279 -9.42 -12.03 -3.88
N GLU A 280 -8.16 -11.67 -3.73
CA GLU A 280 -7.29 -12.23 -2.66
C GLU A 280 -7.84 -11.92 -1.25
N GLN A 281 -8.38 -10.70 -1.03
CA GLN A 281 -8.95 -10.35 0.27
C GLN A 281 -10.28 -11.05 0.51
N LEU A 282 -11.11 -11.24 -0.53
CA LEU A 282 -12.30 -12.08 -0.43
C LEU A 282 -11.93 -13.52 -0.06
N ALA A 283 -10.87 -14.05 -0.68
CA ALA A 283 -10.33 -15.37 -0.35
C ALA A 283 -9.80 -15.43 1.09
N GLN A 284 -9.12 -14.37 1.56
CA GLN A 284 -8.68 -14.24 2.93
C GLN A 284 -9.86 -14.30 3.91
N VAL A 285 -10.93 -13.54 3.65
CA VAL A 285 -12.13 -13.54 4.49
C VAL A 285 -12.78 -14.92 4.53
N PHE A 286 -12.95 -15.59 3.37
CA PHE A 286 -13.46 -16.95 3.33
C PHE A 286 -12.62 -17.92 4.17
N SER A 287 -11.28 -17.82 4.07
CA SER A 287 -10.38 -18.63 4.89
C SER A 287 -10.55 -18.33 6.38
N LEU A 288 -10.62 -17.05 6.79
CA LEU A 288 -10.80 -16.65 8.20
C LEU A 288 -12.07 -17.25 8.80
N ILE A 289 -13.20 -17.13 8.11
CA ILE A 289 -14.49 -17.66 8.60
C ILE A 289 -14.63 -19.18 8.42
N GLY A 290 -13.66 -19.82 7.77
CA GLY A 290 -13.61 -21.28 7.59
C GLY A 290 -14.55 -21.80 6.51
N VAL A 291 -14.63 -21.12 5.37
CA VAL A 291 -15.33 -21.61 4.17
C VAL A 291 -14.36 -21.64 2.98
N GLU A 292 -14.67 -22.47 2.00
CA GLU A 292 -13.88 -22.65 0.79
C GLU A 292 -14.74 -22.44 -0.46
N PRO A 293 -14.33 -21.61 -1.45
CA PRO A 293 -15.04 -21.44 -2.68
C PRO A 293 -15.12 -22.75 -3.50
N VAL A 294 -16.28 -23.00 -4.12
CA VAL A 294 -16.48 -24.13 -5.04
C VAL A 294 -16.51 -23.62 -6.47
N TRP A 295 -15.51 -24.01 -7.26
CA TRP A 295 -15.40 -23.62 -8.67
C TRP A 295 -16.02 -24.67 -9.59
N THR A 296 -16.91 -24.20 -10.47
CA THR A 296 -17.48 -24.98 -11.58
C THR A 296 -17.24 -24.21 -12.88
N ASP A 297 -16.55 -24.81 -13.83
CA ASP A 297 -16.21 -24.18 -15.12
C ASP A 297 -15.49 -22.82 -14.96
N GLY A 298 -14.56 -22.75 -13.99
CA GLY A 298 -13.80 -21.53 -13.70
C GLY A 298 -14.59 -20.40 -13.03
N ARG A 299 -15.84 -20.67 -12.60
CA ARG A 299 -16.70 -19.73 -11.85
C ARG A 299 -16.96 -20.23 -10.45
N VAL A 300 -16.98 -19.33 -9.50
CA VAL A 300 -17.42 -19.59 -8.12
C VAL A 300 -18.94 -19.61 -8.11
N ARG A 301 -19.53 -20.76 -7.79
CA ARG A 301 -20.99 -20.95 -7.77
C ARG A 301 -21.56 -21.08 -6.37
N SER A 302 -20.72 -21.52 -5.44
CA SER A 302 -21.07 -21.76 -4.06
C SER A 302 -19.79 -21.82 -3.22
N TYR A 303 -19.94 -22.11 -1.96
CA TYR A 303 -18.86 -22.39 -1.04
C TYR A 303 -19.13 -23.70 -0.28
N ARG A 304 -18.11 -24.24 0.34
CA ARG A 304 -18.17 -25.36 1.27
C ARG A 304 -17.79 -24.87 2.65
N VAL A 305 -18.59 -25.15 3.67
CA VAL A 305 -18.19 -24.94 5.05
C VAL A 305 -17.18 -26.01 5.42
N VAL A 306 -15.99 -25.57 5.86
CA VAL A 306 -14.91 -26.46 6.30
C VAL A 306 -15.22 -26.91 7.74
N PRO A 307 -15.28 -28.23 8.02
CA PRO A 307 -15.47 -28.71 9.40
C PRO A 307 -14.36 -28.20 10.34
N LEU A 308 -14.68 -27.94 11.62
CA LEU A 308 -13.70 -27.44 12.60
C LEU A 308 -12.48 -28.36 12.76
N GLU A 309 -12.68 -29.68 12.62
CA GLU A 309 -11.61 -30.68 12.69
C GLU A 309 -10.61 -30.55 11.52
N GLU A 310 -11.10 -30.18 10.33
CA GLU A 310 -10.30 -29.91 9.13
C GLU A 310 -9.67 -28.51 9.22
N LEU A 311 -10.42 -27.51 9.72
CA LEU A 311 -9.94 -26.14 9.87
C LEU A 311 -8.80 -26.03 10.91
N GLY A 312 -8.82 -26.83 11.96
CA GLY A 312 -7.77 -26.90 12.98
C GLY A 312 -7.65 -25.68 13.89
N ARG A 313 -8.58 -24.71 13.82
CA ARG A 313 -8.62 -23.48 14.61
C ARG A 313 -10.06 -22.96 14.75
N PRO A 314 -10.30 -21.99 15.65
CA PRO A 314 -11.58 -21.29 15.65
C PRO A 314 -11.87 -20.56 14.34
N ARG A 315 -13.15 -20.36 14.04
CA ARG A 315 -13.60 -19.45 12.99
C ARG A 315 -13.47 -18.03 13.47
N ILE A 316 -12.72 -17.23 12.71
CA ILE A 316 -12.46 -15.83 13.04
C ILE A 316 -13.59 -14.96 12.47
N ASP A 317 -14.16 -14.10 13.29
CA ASP A 317 -15.16 -13.12 12.84
C ASP A 317 -14.50 -11.98 12.04
N VAL A 318 -15.29 -11.29 11.25
CA VAL A 318 -14.83 -10.18 10.42
C VAL A 318 -15.82 -9.03 10.48
N THR A 319 -15.30 -7.80 10.52
CA THR A 319 -16.10 -6.57 10.36
C THR A 319 -15.57 -5.82 9.15
N ILE A 320 -16.34 -5.78 8.08
CA ILE A 320 -15.88 -5.31 6.78
C ILE A 320 -16.46 -3.94 6.47
N ARG A 321 -15.60 -2.97 6.25
CA ARG A 321 -15.92 -1.72 5.57
C ARG A 321 -15.59 -1.86 4.10
N MET A 322 -16.59 -1.81 3.22
CA MET A 322 -16.39 -1.93 1.78
C MET A 322 -16.41 -0.58 1.04
N SER A 323 -15.73 -0.51 -0.09
CA SER A 323 -15.77 0.67 -0.97
C SER A 323 -17.09 0.75 -1.78
N GLY A 324 -17.53 1.97 -2.12
CA GLY A 324 -18.73 2.16 -2.93
C GLY A 324 -18.63 1.57 -4.34
N ILE A 325 -17.43 1.56 -4.94
CA ILE A 325 -17.19 0.92 -6.24
C ILE A 325 -17.37 -0.60 -6.15
N LEU A 326 -16.89 -1.22 -5.07
CA LEU A 326 -17.11 -2.66 -4.83
C LEU A 326 -18.60 -2.98 -4.74
N ARG A 327 -19.35 -2.16 -3.97
CA ARG A 327 -20.81 -2.28 -3.86
C ARG A 327 -21.50 -2.25 -5.22
N ASP A 328 -21.14 -1.29 -6.06
CA ASP A 328 -21.87 -1.03 -7.30
C ASP A 328 -21.48 -2.00 -8.43
N CYS A 329 -20.22 -2.45 -8.47
CA CYS A 329 -19.70 -3.26 -9.57
C CYS A 329 -19.64 -4.77 -9.28
N PHE A 330 -19.57 -5.17 -8.01
CA PHE A 330 -19.28 -6.55 -7.62
C PHE A 330 -20.24 -7.09 -6.55
N TYR A 331 -21.50 -6.70 -6.60
CA TYR A 331 -22.47 -7.02 -5.55
C TYR A 331 -22.66 -8.53 -5.35
N SER A 332 -22.55 -9.34 -6.41
CA SER A 332 -22.62 -10.80 -6.30
C SER A 332 -21.53 -11.41 -5.38
N CYS A 333 -20.37 -10.76 -5.26
CA CYS A 333 -19.33 -11.18 -4.31
C CYS A 333 -19.76 -10.87 -2.86
N ILE A 334 -20.45 -9.73 -2.66
CA ILE A 334 -21.00 -9.33 -1.37
C ILE A 334 -22.09 -10.31 -0.93
N GLU A 335 -23.01 -10.64 -1.83
CA GLU A 335 -24.09 -11.60 -1.53
C GLU A 335 -23.54 -12.98 -1.18
N LEU A 336 -22.55 -13.47 -1.93
CA LEU A 336 -21.93 -14.77 -1.68
C LEU A 336 -21.23 -14.81 -0.31
N LEU A 337 -20.57 -13.71 0.06
CA LEU A 337 -19.91 -13.59 1.36
C LEU A 337 -20.93 -13.49 2.50
N ASP A 338 -21.98 -12.70 2.35
CA ASP A 338 -23.05 -12.56 3.35
C ASP A 338 -23.75 -13.91 3.60
N ASP A 339 -24.05 -14.66 2.53
CA ASP A 339 -24.61 -16.01 2.66
C ASP A 339 -23.72 -16.92 3.49
N ALA A 340 -22.40 -16.90 3.23
CA ALA A 340 -21.43 -17.70 3.96
C ALA A 340 -21.33 -17.29 5.46
N ILE A 341 -21.30 -15.99 5.74
CA ILE A 341 -21.28 -15.46 7.10
C ILE A 341 -22.54 -15.89 7.87
N ARG A 342 -23.71 -15.76 7.28
CA ARG A 342 -24.99 -16.15 7.91
C ARG A 342 -25.07 -17.65 8.16
N GLU A 343 -24.61 -18.47 7.24
CA GLU A 343 -24.57 -19.92 7.41
C GLU A 343 -23.64 -20.30 8.56
N VAL A 344 -22.41 -19.75 8.59
CA VAL A 344 -21.43 -20.00 9.65
C VAL A 344 -21.93 -19.53 11.02
N ALA A 345 -22.60 -18.38 11.09
CA ALA A 345 -23.22 -17.89 12.34
C ALA A 345 -24.32 -18.82 12.86
N GLY A 346 -25.00 -19.54 11.97
CA GLY A 346 -26.08 -20.46 12.29
C GLY A 346 -25.63 -21.88 12.67
N LEU A 347 -24.35 -22.23 12.52
CA LEU A 347 -23.83 -23.56 12.84
C LEU A 347 -23.95 -23.85 14.34
N ASP A 348 -24.25 -25.10 14.70
CA ASP A 348 -24.28 -25.54 16.08
C ASP A 348 -22.87 -25.91 16.57
N GLU A 349 -22.01 -24.90 16.67
CA GLU A 349 -20.63 -25.01 17.12
C GLU A 349 -20.44 -24.28 18.45
N PRO A 350 -19.46 -24.68 19.30
CA PRO A 350 -19.14 -23.96 20.52
C PRO A 350 -18.75 -22.50 20.23
N PRO A 351 -19.25 -21.51 20.98
CA PRO A 351 -18.94 -20.09 20.73
C PRO A 351 -17.44 -19.78 20.76
N GLU A 352 -16.65 -20.50 21.56
CA GLU A 352 -15.19 -20.39 21.64
C GLU A 352 -14.46 -20.95 20.40
N MET A 353 -15.17 -21.68 19.55
CA MET A 353 -14.66 -22.21 18.27
C MET A 353 -15.30 -21.55 17.06
N ASN A 354 -16.30 -20.67 17.27
CA ASN A 354 -16.97 -19.92 16.21
C ASN A 354 -17.28 -18.51 16.71
N PHE A 355 -16.36 -17.59 16.50
CA PHE A 355 -16.50 -16.21 16.97
C PHE A 355 -17.59 -15.43 16.25
N ILE A 356 -17.95 -15.81 15.00
CA ILE A 356 -19.10 -15.22 14.30
C ILE A 356 -20.40 -15.53 15.04
N ARG A 357 -20.58 -16.79 15.43
CA ARG A 357 -21.71 -17.23 16.26
C ARG A 357 -21.69 -16.59 17.64
N LYS A 358 -20.51 -16.54 18.28
CA LYS A 358 -20.33 -15.91 19.60
C LYS A 358 -20.88 -14.49 19.61
N HIS A 359 -20.37 -13.64 18.73
CA HIS A 359 -20.77 -12.23 18.65
C HIS A 359 -22.23 -12.06 18.22
N ALA A 360 -22.75 -12.92 17.36
CA ALA A 360 -24.17 -12.90 17.00
C ALA A 360 -25.08 -13.21 18.20
N LEU A 361 -24.70 -14.16 19.06
CA LEU A 361 -25.43 -14.49 20.29
C LEU A 361 -25.32 -13.40 21.37
N GLU A 362 -24.22 -12.66 21.40
CA GLU A 362 -23.97 -11.52 22.28
C GLU A 362 -24.69 -10.23 21.85
N GLY A 363 -25.40 -10.26 20.74
CA GLY A 363 -26.29 -9.18 20.31
C GLY A 363 -25.76 -8.29 19.18
N SER A 364 -24.59 -8.61 18.60
CA SER A 364 -24.06 -7.86 17.45
C SER A 364 -24.76 -8.14 16.12
N GLY A 365 -25.82 -8.98 16.12
CA GLY A 365 -26.50 -9.38 14.89
C GLY A 365 -25.64 -10.22 13.94
N THR A 366 -26.06 -10.39 12.70
CA THR A 366 -25.35 -11.20 11.68
C THR A 366 -24.72 -10.35 10.55
N ALA A 367 -25.05 -9.05 10.47
CA ALA A 367 -24.45 -8.18 9.47
C ALA A 367 -22.95 -7.96 9.77
N ARG A 368 -22.11 -8.13 8.75
CA ARG A 368 -20.65 -7.98 8.84
C ARG A 368 -20.09 -7.06 7.76
N ILE A 369 -20.90 -6.68 6.77
CA ILE A 369 -20.47 -5.90 5.62
C ILE A 369 -21.17 -4.54 5.66
N PHE A 370 -20.38 -3.49 5.81
CA PHE A 370 -20.84 -2.12 5.97
C PHE A 370 -20.15 -1.20 4.95
N GLY A 371 -20.77 -0.07 4.65
CA GLY A 371 -20.21 0.91 3.73
C GLY A 371 -20.97 2.21 3.73
N SER A 372 -20.63 3.09 2.80
CA SER A 372 -21.35 4.36 2.62
C SER A 372 -22.77 4.13 2.07
N ARG A 373 -23.66 5.08 2.32
CA ARG A 373 -25.04 5.09 1.82
C ARG A 373 -25.09 4.79 0.30
N PRO A 374 -26.10 4.04 -0.20
CA PRO A 374 -26.28 3.83 -1.63
C PRO A 374 -26.25 5.14 -2.43
N GLY A 375 -25.54 5.15 -3.56
CA GLY A 375 -25.34 6.34 -4.39
C GLY A 375 -24.32 7.35 -3.85
N THR A 376 -23.64 7.06 -2.74
CA THR A 376 -22.54 7.87 -2.20
C THR A 376 -21.24 7.10 -2.18
N TYR A 377 -20.11 7.84 -2.20
CA TYR A 377 -18.76 7.29 -2.19
C TYR A 377 -17.93 8.01 -1.11
N GLY A 378 -16.83 7.38 -0.73
CA GLY A 378 -15.94 7.93 0.28
C GLY A 378 -16.20 7.38 1.68
N ASN A 379 -15.60 8.02 2.68
CA ASN A 379 -15.61 7.58 4.06
C ASN A 379 -15.92 8.71 5.06
N GLY A 380 -16.00 9.97 4.58
CA GLY A 380 -16.18 11.17 5.37
C GLY A 380 -14.90 11.65 6.04
N VAL A 381 -14.09 10.76 6.58
CA VAL A 381 -12.88 11.08 7.37
C VAL A 381 -11.86 11.86 6.57
N SER A 382 -11.55 11.41 5.34
CA SER A 382 -10.60 12.14 4.49
C SER A 382 -11.06 13.57 4.18
N LEU A 383 -12.36 13.82 4.07
CA LEU A 383 -12.89 15.16 3.90
C LEU A 383 -12.71 16.01 5.17
N ALA A 384 -13.00 15.43 6.35
CA ALA A 384 -12.83 16.12 7.63
C ALA A 384 -11.35 16.47 7.88
N VAL A 385 -10.43 15.53 7.59
CA VAL A 385 -8.99 15.75 7.73
C VAL A 385 -8.49 16.84 6.79
N TYR A 386 -8.82 16.78 5.50
CA TYR A 386 -8.37 17.79 4.53
C TYR A 386 -9.02 19.17 4.74
N ALA A 387 -10.25 19.21 5.26
CA ALA A 387 -10.90 20.46 5.63
C ALA A 387 -10.46 20.99 7.02
N SER A 388 -9.57 20.29 7.72
CA SER A 388 -9.18 20.57 9.11
C SER A 388 -10.39 20.67 10.07
N ALA A 389 -11.49 19.97 9.73
CA ALA A 389 -12.79 20.06 10.39
C ALA A 389 -12.96 19.02 11.51
N TRP A 390 -11.99 18.94 12.41
CA TRP A 390 -11.98 18.04 13.56
C TRP A 390 -11.11 18.65 14.68
N LYS A 391 -11.33 18.26 15.93
CA LYS A 391 -10.55 18.70 17.10
C LYS A 391 -9.79 17.56 17.74
N GLU A 392 -10.44 16.42 17.88
CA GLU A 392 -9.94 15.23 18.52
C GLU A 392 -10.29 13.98 17.70
N GLU A 393 -9.62 12.88 17.94
CA GLU A 393 -9.82 11.62 17.20
C GLU A 393 -11.27 11.13 17.26
N ALA A 394 -11.97 11.38 18.38
CA ALA A 394 -13.36 11.04 18.54
C ALA A 394 -14.26 11.70 17.48
N ASP A 395 -13.94 12.92 17.03
CA ASP A 395 -14.65 13.60 15.94
C ASP A 395 -14.52 12.81 14.63
N LEU A 396 -13.32 12.29 14.34
CA LEU A 396 -13.07 11.47 13.14
C LEU A 396 -13.78 10.12 13.23
N ALA A 397 -13.81 9.52 14.40
CA ALA A 397 -14.55 8.29 14.66
C ALA A 397 -16.07 8.48 14.47
N GLU A 398 -16.65 9.58 14.96
CA GLU A 398 -18.06 9.93 14.75
C GLU A 398 -18.37 10.11 13.25
N VAL A 399 -17.51 10.85 12.53
CA VAL A 399 -17.64 11.03 11.08
C VAL A 399 -17.59 9.69 10.36
N PHE A 400 -16.64 8.80 10.74
CA PHE A 400 -16.52 7.47 10.16
C PHE A 400 -17.80 6.64 10.34
N LEU A 401 -18.32 6.57 11.57
CA LEU A 401 -19.55 5.84 11.89
C LEU A 401 -20.73 6.39 11.09
N ARG A 402 -20.92 7.68 11.09
CA ARG A 402 -22.03 8.33 10.39
C ARG A 402 -22.04 8.08 8.88
N TRP A 403 -20.87 7.98 8.26
CA TRP A 403 -20.75 7.76 6.82
C TRP A 403 -20.82 6.29 6.42
N ASN A 404 -20.49 5.36 7.31
CA ASN A 404 -20.26 3.96 6.94
C ASN A 404 -21.20 2.96 7.64
N SER A 405 -22.19 3.40 8.40
CA SER A 405 -23.13 2.53 9.14
C SER A 405 -24.27 1.98 8.29
N TYR A 406 -24.06 1.77 7.00
CA TYR A 406 -25.06 1.17 6.12
C TYR A 406 -24.70 -0.29 5.83
N ALA A 407 -25.57 -1.23 6.23
CA ALA A 407 -25.34 -2.65 6.09
C ALA A 407 -25.71 -3.15 4.69
N TYR A 408 -24.96 -4.16 4.23
CA TYR A 408 -25.13 -4.76 2.89
C TYR A 408 -25.05 -6.28 2.98
N GLY A 409 -25.79 -6.96 2.10
CA GLY A 409 -25.84 -8.42 2.02
C GLY A 409 -26.92 -8.90 1.07
N ARG A 410 -27.27 -10.17 1.12
CA ARG A 410 -28.27 -10.79 0.25
C ARG A 410 -29.63 -10.08 0.30
N ASP A 411 -30.12 -9.82 1.51
CA ASP A 411 -31.45 -9.27 1.75
C ASP A 411 -31.40 -7.80 2.20
N ASN A 412 -30.24 -7.18 2.14
CA ASN A 412 -30.01 -5.82 2.63
C ASN A 412 -29.14 -5.02 1.68
N PHE A 413 -29.65 -3.87 1.22
CA PHE A 413 -28.94 -2.97 0.32
C PHE A 413 -28.87 -1.56 0.91
N GLY A 414 -28.01 -1.36 1.92
CA GLY A 414 -27.75 -0.06 2.52
C GLY A 414 -28.81 0.36 3.54
N GLU A 415 -29.26 -0.58 4.38
CA GLU A 415 -30.04 -0.26 5.57
C GLU A 415 -29.15 0.41 6.62
N GLU A 416 -29.62 1.53 7.15
CA GLU A 416 -28.90 2.27 8.19
C GLU A 416 -28.89 1.44 9.49
N SER A 417 -27.70 1.09 9.97
CA SER A 417 -27.50 0.12 11.07
C SER A 417 -26.37 0.55 12.01
N PRO A 418 -26.43 1.77 12.58
CA PRO A 418 -25.33 2.31 13.39
C PRO A 418 -25.10 1.51 14.68
N GLU A 419 -26.14 1.00 15.33
CA GLU A 419 -26.02 0.21 16.55
C GLU A 419 -25.30 -1.11 16.27
N THR A 420 -25.70 -1.83 15.21
CA THR A 420 -25.07 -3.08 14.80
C THR A 420 -23.61 -2.85 14.41
N PHE A 421 -23.32 -1.79 13.63
CA PHE A 421 -21.96 -1.47 13.23
C PHE A 421 -21.08 -1.14 14.43
N SER A 422 -21.56 -0.29 15.35
CA SER A 422 -20.84 0.08 16.56
C SER A 422 -20.58 -1.14 17.46
N ALA A 423 -21.57 -2.02 17.63
CA ALA A 423 -21.41 -3.27 18.38
C ALA A 423 -20.36 -4.19 17.75
N GLN A 424 -20.33 -4.31 16.42
CA GLN A 424 -19.31 -5.07 15.71
C GLN A 424 -17.92 -4.46 15.90
N LEU A 425 -17.76 -3.14 15.68
CA LEU A 425 -16.48 -2.47 15.85
C LEU A 425 -15.90 -2.60 17.27
N ALA A 426 -16.75 -2.64 18.29
CA ALA A 426 -16.31 -2.81 19.67
C ALA A 426 -15.67 -4.20 19.95
N THR A 427 -15.95 -5.21 19.13
CA THR A 427 -15.37 -6.56 19.26
C THR A 427 -14.09 -6.76 18.44
N VAL A 428 -13.70 -5.80 17.61
CA VAL A 428 -12.52 -5.91 16.73
C VAL A 428 -11.23 -5.92 17.54
N ASP A 429 -10.36 -6.89 17.29
CA ASP A 429 -9.05 -7.05 17.95
C ASP A 429 -7.89 -6.48 17.16
N LEU A 430 -8.02 -6.41 15.83
CA LEU A 430 -7.04 -5.79 14.94
C LEU A 430 -7.74 -5.25 13.71
N THR A 431 -7.15 -4.25 13.06
CA THR A 431 -7.60 -3.78 11.75
C THR A 431 -6.61 -4.17 10.66
N PHE A 432 -7.12 -4.39 9.44
CA PHE A 432 -6.33 -4.94 8.36
C PHE A 432 -6.64 -4.30 7.01
N ASN A 433 -5.60 -4.04 6.25
CA ASN A 433 -5.65 -3.75 4.82
C ASN A 433 -4.43 -4.38 4.13
N LYS A 434 -4.31 -4.25 2.80
CA LYS A 434 -3.17 -4.80 2.06
C LYS A 434 -2.70 -3.91 0.92
N THR A 435 -1.42 -4.03 0.58
CA THR A 435 -0.80 -3.49 -0.62
C THR A 435 -0.75 -4.59 -1.69
N VAL A 436 -1.34 -4.32 -2.84
CA VAL A 436 -1.39 -5.25 -3.96
C VAL A 436 -0.42 -4.88 -5.08
N THR A 437 0.12 -3.67 -5.06
CA THR A 437 1.00 -3.13 -6.10
C THR A 437 1.86 -2.00 -5.57
N ASP A 438 3.03 -1.81 -6.15
CA ASP A 438 3.90 -0.67 -5.88
C ASP A 438 3.40 0.64 -6.52
N GLU A 439 2.50 0.56 -7.51
CA GLU A 439 1.94 1.74 -8.17
C GLU A 439 0.94 2.48 -7.27
N TYR A 440 0.19 1.75 -6.45
CA TYR A 440 -0.83 2.25 -5.53
C TYR A 440 -0.59 1.70 -4.11
N ASP A 441 0.44 2.22 -3.47
CA ASP A 441 0.72 1.97 -2.07
C ASP A 441 -0.19 2.80 -1.14
N LEU A 442 0.05 2.72 0.17
CA LEU A 442 -0.76 3.40 1.19
C LEU A 442 -0.76 4.94 1.11
N LEU A 443 0.19 5.55 0.37
CA LEU A 443 0.21 6.99 0.07
C LEU A 443 -0.47 7.33 -1.26
N GLY A 444 -0.85 6.33 -2.05
CA GLY A 444 -1.40 6.52 -3.39
C GLY A 444 -2.78 7.16 -3.42
N CYS A 445 -3.59 7.00 -2.36
CA CYS A 445 -4.94 7.55 -2.28
C CYS A 445 -5.32 7.92 -0.84
N CYS A 446 -5.90 9.10 -0.66
CA CYS A 446 -6.49 9.51 0.64
C CYS A 446 -7.59 8.58 1.16
N CYS A 447 -8.15 7.73 0.29
CA CYS A 447 -9.12 6.71 0.70
C CYS A 447 -8.52 5.68 1.66
N TYR A 448 -7.21 5.46 1.64
CA TYR A 448 -6.58 4.47 2.50
C TYR A 448 -6.60 4.93 3.96
N PHE A 449 -6.07 6.10 4.29
CA PHE A 449 -6.13 6.59 5.67
C PHE A 449 -7.57 6.89 6.10
N GLY A 450 -8.41 7.44 5.21
CA GLY A 450 -9.78 7.77 5.55
C GLY A 450 -10.67 6.54 5.79
N ALA A 451 -10.38 5.40 5.14
CA ALA A 451 -11.17 4.18 5.30
C ALA A 451 -10.55 3.20 6.30
N HIS A 452 -9.28 2.83 6.13
CA HIS A 452 -8.60 1.93 7.07
C HIS A 452 -8.20 2.67 8.35
N GLY A 453 -7.59 3.86 8.24
CA GLY A 453 -7.28 4.69 9.41
C GLY A 453 -8.55 5.10 10.16
N GLY A 454 -9.58 5.55 9.46
CA GLY A 454 -10.88 5.86 10.06
C GLY A 454 -11.54 4.66 10.74
N LEU A 455 -11.41 3.45 10.17
CA LEU A 455 -11.84 2.20 10.80
C LEU A 455 -11.07 1.95 12.10
N THR A 456 -9.74 2.09 12.06
CA THR A 456 -8.86 1.90 13.22
C THR A 456 -9.20 2.88 14.34
N GLY A 457 -9.34 4.17 14.03
CA GLY A 457 -9.73 5.21 14.99
C GLY A 457 -11.12 4.95 15.60
N ALA A 458 -12.09 4.53 14.78
CA ALA A 458 -13.44 4.19 15.26
C ALA A 458 -13.42 2.96 16.18
N VAL A 459 -12.65 1.93 15.86
CA VAL A 459 -12.48 0.73 16.71
C VAL A 459 -11.84 1.11 18.04
N ARG A 460 -10.75 1.88 18.03
CA ARG A 460 -10.07 2.36 19.26
C ARG A 460 -11.01 3.19 20.14
N ALA A 461 -11.75 4.11 19.52
CA ALA A 461 -12.72 4.96 20.25
C ALA A 461 -13.86 4.17 20.89
N LEU A 462 -14.41 3.15 20.20
CA LEU A 462 -15.53 2.35 20.70
C LEU A 462 -15.09 1.28 21.70
N SER A 463 -13.97 0.64 21.48
CA SER A 463 -13.45 -0.44 22.35
C SER A 463 -12.69 0.08 23.55
N ASN A 464 -12.23 1.34 23.51
CA ASN A 464 -11.28 1.93 24.46
C ASN A 464 -10.02 1.06 24.65
N ARG A 465 -9.55 0.42 23.56
CA ARG A 465 -8.37 -0.42 23.50
C ARG A 465 -7.40 0.13 22.45
N ASP A 466 -6.10 -0.03 22.69
CA ASP A 466 -5.08 0.18 21.67
C ASP A 466 -5.07 -1.04 20.73
N VAL A 467 -5.83 -0.92 19.64
CA VAL A 467 -6.01 -2.00 18.66
C VAL A 467 -4.98 -1.84 17.56
N PRO A 468 -4.16 -2.89 17.27
CA PRO A 468 -3.13 -2.83 16.26
C PRO A 468 -3.74 -2.73 14.85
N ALA A 469 -3.06 -1.97 13.99
CA ALA A 469 -3.34 -1.90 12.55
C ALA A 469 -2.28 -2.67 11.77
N TYR A 470 -2.70 -3.64 10.96
CA TYR A 470 -1.80 -4.46 10.15
C TYR A 470 -1.99 -4.21 8.66
N TYR A 471 -0.92 -4.42 7.93
CA TYR A 471 -0.86 -4.28 6.49
C TYR A 471 -0.26 -5.52 5.84
N GLY A 472 -1.05 -6.18 4.98
CA GLY A 472 -0.60 -7.32 4.20
C GLY A 472 0.11 -6.89 2.93
N ASP A 473 1.10 -7.65 2.52
CA ASP A 473 1.85 -7.44 1.29
C ASP A 473 1.70 -8.66 0.38
N THR A 474 1.02 -8.46 -0.76
CA THR A 474 0.80 -9.50 -1.78
C THR A 474 1.39 -9.10 -3.14
N ARG A 475 2.32 -8.11 -3.15
CA ARG A 475 3.01 -7.68 -4.38
C ARG A 475 3.88 -8.78 -4.98
N ASP A 476 4.45 -9.63 -4.13
CA ASP A 476 5.05 -10.89 -4.51
C ASP A 476 4.15 -12.04 -4.04
N ARG A 477 3.59 -12.78 -5.00
CA ARG A 477 2.65 -13.89 -4.71
C ARG A 477 3.29 -15.06 -3.96
N ASP A 478 4.61 -15.20 -4.05
CA ASP A 478 5.36 -16.27 -3.40
C ASP A 478 5.82 -15.88 -1.98
N ARG A 479 5.83 -14.58 -1.68
CA ARG A 479 6.22 -13.98 -0.39
C ARG A 479 5.09 -13.11 0.16
N VAL A 480 4.14 -13.74 0.82
CA VAL A 480 3.07 -13.02 1.52
C VAL A 480 3.58 -12.64 2.91
N GLU A 481 3.59 -11.34 3.21
CA GLU A 481 4.02 -10.81 4.49
C GLU A 481 2.92 -9.97 5.13
N VAL A 482 2.91 -9.90 6.46
CA VAL A 482 2.06 -9.00 7.24
C VAL A 482 2.95 -8.15 8.13
N ARG A 483 2.79 -6.82 8.06
CA ARG A 483 3.52 -5.82 8.84
C ARG A 483 2.55 -5.00 9.69
N THR A 484 3.07 -4.29 10.68
CA THR A 484 2.32 -3.21 11.31
C THR A 484 2.12 -2.07 10.30
N LEU A 485 1.10 -1.26 10.52
CA LEU A 485 0.88 -0.06 9.70
C LEU A 485 2.08 0.89 9.77
N ALA A 486 2.66 1.09 10.96
CA ALA A 486 3.85 1.91 11.15
C ALA A 486 5.03 1.41 10.30
N GLU A 487 5.32 0.09 10.29
CA GLU A 487 6.36 -0.50 9.44
C GLU A 487 6.11 -0.26 7.94
N GLU A 488 4.86 -0.36 7.50
CA GLU A 488 4.51 -0.13 6.10
C GLU A 488 4.60 1.36 5.73
N ILE A 489 4.20 2.29 6.61
CA ILE A 489 4.37 3.73 6.41
C ILE A 489 5.86 4.08 6.26
N ARG A 490 6.71 3.62 7.19
CA ARG A 490 8.17 3.83 7.15
C ARG A 490 8.76 3.34 5.83
N ARG A 491 8.41 2.11 5.44
CA ARG A 491 8.87 1.53 4.18
C ARG A 491 8.52 2.40 2.97
N VAL A 492 7.26 2.81 2.85
CA VAL A 492 6.81 3.59 1.68
C VAL A 492 7.38 5.00 1.69
N VAL A 493 7.44 5.66 2.84
CA VAL A 493 8.03 7.01 2.95
C VAL A 493 9.50 6.97 2.53
N ARG A 494 10.29 6.03 3.04
CA ARG A 494 11.71 5.94 2.70
C ARG A 494 11.96 5.45 1.29
N ALA A 495 11.28 4.39 0.86
CA ALA A 495 11.51 3.83 -0.47
C ALA A 495 11.05 4.77 -1.59
N LYS A 496 10.03 5.61 -1.33
CA LYS A 496 9.41 6.44 -2.34
C LYS A 496 9.42 7.94 -2.00
N LEU A 497 8.66 8.38 -1.01
CA LEU A 497 8.40 9.81 -0.78
C LEU A 497 9.69 10.63 -0.57
N LEU A 498 10.64 10.12 0.22
CA LEU A 498 11.93 10.76 0.49
C LEU A 498 13.05 10.30 -0.46
N ASN A 499 12.74 9.43 -1.42
CA ASN A 499 13.76 8.89 -2.33
C ASN A 499 14.07 9.90 -3.45
N PRO A 500 15.32 10.34 -3.60
CA PRO A 500 15.71 11.29 -4.63
C PRO A 500 15.33 10.85 -6.06
N LYS A 501 15.40 9.55 -6.34
CA LYS A 501 15.02 9.01 -7.66
C LYS A 501 13.55 9.24 -7.98
N TRP A 502 12.66 9.02 -7.01
CA TRP A 502 11.24 9.31 -7.17
C TRP A 502 10.98 10.81 -7.28
N ILE A 503 11.63 11.62 -6.42
CA ILE A 503 11.50 13.08 -6.42
C ILE A 503 11.88 13.63 -7.79
N GLU A 504 13.04 13.23 -8.33
CA GLU A 504 13.48 13.61 -9.69
C GLU A 504 12.50 13.13 -10.76
N GLY A 505 11.93 11.94 -10.59
CA GLY A 505 10.86 11.45 -11.45
C GLY A 505 9.65 12.39 -11.46
N MET A 506 9.22 12.85 -10.28
CA MET A 506 8.09 13.77 -10.13
C MET A 506 8.40 15.19 -10.64
N LYS A 507 9.62 15.69 -10.42
CA LYS A 507 10.06 17.02 -10.92
C LYS A 507 9.89 17.15 -12.43
N ARG A 508 10.09 16.08 -13.21
CA ARG A 508 9.86 16.07 -14.66
C ARG A 508 8.43 16.36 -15.10
N HIS A 509 7.47 16.24 -14.19
CA HIS A 509 6.04 16.52 -14.44
C HIS A 509 5.60 17.91 -13.96
N GLY A 510 6.54 18.79 -13.59
CA GLY A 510 6.31 20.19 -13.26
C GLY A 510 5.17 20.39 -12.25
N TYR A 511 4.19 21.22 -12.64
CA TYR A 511 3.02 21.56 -11.79
C TYR A 511 2.32 20.34 -11.18
N LYS A 512 2.07 19.32 -12.02
CA LYS A 512 1.38 18.10 -11.56
C LYS A 512 2.25 17.27 -10.60
N GLY A 513 3.56 17.15 -10.89
CA GLY A 513 4.50 16.45 -10.02
C GLY A 513 4.61 17.09 -8.63
N ALA A 514 4.72 18.41 -8.58
CA ALA A 514 4.67 19.18 -7.33
C ALA A 514 3.37 18.92 -6.54
N GLY A 515 2.22 18.95 -7.22
CA GLY A 515 0.92 18.67 -6.62
C GLY A 515 0.79 17.24 -6.07
N ASP A 516 1.41 16.25 -6.74
CA ASP A 516 1.38 14.86 -6.25
C ASP A 516 2.31 14.64 -5.05
N ILE A 517 3.46 15.33 -4.99
CA ILE A 517 4.31 15.34 -3.79
C ILE A 517 3.51 15.87 -2.60
N SER A 518 2.88 17.04 -2.76
CA SER A 518 2.04 17.66 -1.73
C SER A 518 0.90 16.74 -1.27
N ARG A 519 0.22 16.08 -2.20
CA ARG A 519 -0.85 15.13 -1.90
C ARG A 519 -0.35 13.94 -1.07
N GLN A 520 0.85 13.43 -1.34
CA GLN A 520 1.42 12.32 -0.57
C GLN A 520 1.81 12.75 0.85
N VAL A 521 2.36 13.96 1.02
CA VAL A 521 2.59 14.54 2.36
C VAL A 521 1.27 14.69 3.12
N GLY A 522 0.22 15.21 2.47
CA GLY A 522 -1.12 15.28 3.05
C GLY A 522 -1.70 13.91 3.43
N THR A 523 -1.30 12.84 2.72
CA THR A 523 -1.70 11.46 3.07
C THR A 523 -0.95 10.95 4.29
N VAL A 524 0.34 11.26 4.44
CA VAL A 524 1.12 10.96 5.67
C VAL A 524 0.48 11.65 6.88
N TYR A 525 0.16 12.94 6.77
CA TYR A 525 -0.60 13.66 7.80
C TYR A 525 -1.92 12.98 8.13
N GLY A 526 -2.66 12.53 7.11
CA GLY A 526 -3.93 11.83 7.29
C GLY A 526 -3.80 10.50 8.03
N TRP A 527 -2.73 9.75 7.79
CA TRP A 527 -2.42 8.53 8.54
C TRP A 527 -2.15 8.85 10.02
N GLU A 528 -1.36 9.87 10.31
CA GLU A 528 -1.12 10.28 11.69
C GLU A 528 -2.41 10.73 12.39
N ALA A 529 -3.20 11.58 11.74
CA ALA A 529 -4.46 12.09 12.26
C ALA A 529 -5.49 10.98 12.59
N THR A 530 -5.38 9.81 11.98
CA THR A 530 -6.35 8.71 12.14
C THR A 530 -5.83 7.52 12.94
N THR A 531 -4.52 7.36 13.05
CA THR A 531 -3.94 6.14 13.62
C THR A 531 -2.81 6.37 14.62
N GLN A 532 -2.16 7.53 14.60
CA GLN A 532 -0.96 7.83 15.42
C GLN A 532 0.18 6.82 15.20
N GLU A 533 0.36 6.39 13.94
CA GLU A 533 1.36 5.38 13.56
C GLU A 533 2.52 5.99 12.73
N VAL A 534 2.61 7.32 12.64
CA VAL A 534 3.68 8.00 11.91
C VAL A 534 4.70 8.56 12.89
N ASP A 535 5.95 8.15 12.76
CA ASP A 535 7.01 8.67 13.63
C ASP A 535 7.26 10.16 13.41
N ASP A 536 7.55 10.92 14.48
CA ASP A 536 7.91 12.34 14.43
C ASP A 536 9.05 12.64 13.45
N ARG A 537 10.05 11.77 13.41
CA ARG A 537 11.17 11.87 12.48
C ARG A 537 10.73 11.89 11.00
N ILE A 538 9.65 11.23 10.64
CA ILE A 538 9.13 11.25 9.26
C ILE A 538 8.71 12.68 8.89
N PHE A 539 8.05 13.39 9.79
CA PHE A 539 7.68 14.79 9.57
C PHE A 539 8.90 15.70 9.52
N ASP A 540 9.90 15.47 10.39
CA ASP A 540 11.18 16.18 10.32
C ASP A 540 11.86 15.99 8.96
N ASP A 541 11.98 14.74 8.49
CA ASP A 541 12.65 14.42 7.23
C ASP A 541 11.86 14.95 6.01
N ILE A 542 10.53 14.92 6.04
CA ILE A 542 9.66 15.56 5.04
C ILE A 542 9.91 17.07 5.01
N THR A 543 9.99 17.71 6.18
CA THR A 543 10.23 19.15 6.30
C THR A 543 11.60 19.52 5.75
N ARG A 544 12.65 18.79 6.14
CA ARG A 544 14.01 19.01 5.63
C ARG A 544 14.09 18.84 4.11
N THR A 545 13.44 17.79 3.58
CA THR A 545 13.50 17.44 2.16
C THR A 545 12.74 18.42 1.27
N PHE A 546 11.51 18.81 1.63
CA PHE A 546 10.65 19.56 0.74
C PHE A 546 10.54 21.05 1.07
N VAL A 547 10.70 21.42 2.34
CA VAL A 547 10.49 22.79 2.80
C VAL A 547 11.81 23.54 3.05
N LEU A 548 12.81 22.86 3.64
CA LEU A 548 14.06 23.51 4.00
C LEU A 548 15.14 23.39 2.91
N ASP A 549 15.04 22.41 2.04
CA ASP A 549 15.97 22.27 0.92
C ASP A 549 15.75 23.39 -0.11
N ALA A 550 16.81 24.10 -0.46
CA ALA A 550 16.75 25.28 -1.32
C ALA A 550 16.37 24.95 -2.77
N GLU A 551 16.82 23.79 -3.29
CA GLU A 551 16.52 23.34 -4.65
C GLU A 551 15.04 22.94 -4.76
N MET A 552 14.52 22.21 -3.78
CA MET A 552 13.11 21.84 -3.74
C MET A 552 12.20 23.05 -3.58
N ARG A 553 12.55 24.02 -2.73
CA ARG A 553 11.78 25.27 -2.64
C ARG A 553 11.73 26.01 -3.96
N GLN A 554 12.88 26.09 -4.68
CA GLN A 554 12.91 26.75 -5.98
C GLN A 554 12.05 26.01 -7.00
N PHE A 555 12.10 24.67 -7.03
CA PHE A 555 11.23 23.86 -7.88
C PHE A 555 9.74 24.16 -7.63
N PHE A 556 9.31 24.16 -6.38
CA PHE A 556 7.93 24.48 -6.04
C PHE A 556 7.56 25.92 -6.38
N ALA A 557 8.45 26.87 -6.12
CA ALA A 557 8.22 28.28 -6.44
C ALA A 557 8.02 28.49 -7.95
N ASP A 558 8.76 27.77 -8.79
CA ASP A 558 8.65 27.89 -10.24
C ASP A 558 7.42 27.17 -10.79
N GLU A 559 7.16 25.94 -10.32
CA GLU A 559 6.13 25.06 -10.87
C GLU A 559 4.77 25.17 -10.18
N ASN A 560 4.73 25.07 -8.85
CA ASN A 560 3.47 25.05 -8.09
C ASN A 560 3.65 25.52 -6.64
N PRO A 561 3.68 26.82 -6.36
CA PRO A 561 3.86 27.34 -4.99
C PRO A 561 2.74 26.96 -4.03
N TRP A 562 1.51 26.77 -4.52
CA TRP A 562 0.38 26.31 -3.70
C TRP A 562 0.59 24.89 -3.15
N ALA A 563 1.32 24.04 -3.87
CA ALA A 563 1.67 22.72 -3.40
C ALA A 563 2.63 22.79 -2.20
N LEU A 564 3.58 23.70 -2.20
CA LEU A 564 4.52 23.88 -1.08
C LEU A 564 3.81 24.52 0.13
N GLU A 565 2.95 25.50 -0.11
CA GLU A 565 2.12 26.10 0.94
C GLU A 565 1.27 25.05 1.64
N GLU A 566 0.59 24.18 0.88
CA GLU A 566 -0.21 23.09 1.47
C GLU A 566 0.66 22.12 2.28
N ILE A 567 1.89 21.80 1.83
CA ILE A 567 2.85 21.00 2.62
C ILE A 567 3.15 21.72 3.94
N GLY A 568 3.55 22.99 3.89
CA GLY A 568 3.88 23.77 5.08
C GLY A 568 2.69 23.89 6.05
N ARG A 569 1.51 24.11 5.51
CA ARG A 569 0.27 24.18 6.29
C ARG A 569 -0.04 22.88 7.02
N ARG A 570 0.11 21.73 6.35
CA ARG A 570 -0.13 20.41 6.97
C ARG A 570 0.88 20.08 8.05
N LEU A 571 2.14 20.42 7.84
CA LEU A 571 3.19 20.24 8.82
C LEU A 571 2.97 21.11 10.07
N LEU A 572 2.63 22.39 9.88
CA LEU A 572 2.28 23.28 10.99
C LEU A 572 1.03 22.77 11.73
N GLU A 573 0.01 22.34 11.01
CA GLU A 573 -1.21 21.76 11.61
C GLU A 573 -0.90 20.49 12.41
N ALA A 574 -0.01 19.62 11.93
CA ALA A 574 0.42 18.42 12.65
C ALA A 574 1.06 18.79 14.01
N HIS A 575 1.97 19.75 14.00
CA HIS A 575 2.61 20.23 15.22
C HIS A 575 1.60 20.90 16.18
N GLU A 576 0.74 21.79 15.69
CA GLU A 576 -0.23 22.52 16.53
C GLU A 576 -1.31 21.60 17.14
N ARG A 577 -1.60 20.47 16.51
CA ARG A 577 -2.49 19.44 17.04
C ARG A 577 -1.82 18.47 18.01
N GLY A 578 -0.48 18.56 18.18
CA GLY A 578 0.28 17.63 19.00
C GLY A 578 0.47 16.25 18.35
N LEU A 579 0.32 16.17 17.02
CA LEU A 579 0.56 14.98 16.22
C LEU A 579 2.02 14.81 15.80
N TRP A 580 2.83 15.82 16.03
CA TRP A 580 4.26 15.85 15.72
C TRP A 580 5.00 16.66 16.76
N ASP A 581 5.92 16.00 17.51
CA ASP A 581 6.87 16.64 18.40
C ASP A 581 8.11 17.02 17.59
N ALA A 582 8.06 18.20 16.99
CA ALA A 582 9.03 18.68 16.02
C ALA A 582 10.41 18.97 16.65
N ASP A 583 11.49 18.62 15.94
CA ASP A 583 12.82 19.16 16.21
C ASP A 583 12.75 20.70 16.20
N PRO A 584 13.21 21.40 17.27
CA PRO A 584 13.09 22.86 17.38
C PRO A 584 13.68 23.63 16.20
N ASP A 585 14.82 23.18 15.66
CA ASP A 585 15.48 23.84 14.53
C ASP A 585 14.67 23.64 13.24
N VAL A 586 14.06 22.47 13.08
CA VAL A 586 13.18 22.16 11.96
C VAL A 586 11.90 23.00 12.00
N LEU A 587 11.31 23.13 13.18
CA LEU A 587 10.10 23.93 13.35
C LEU A 587 10.36 25.43 13.11
N GLU A 588 11.48 25.97 13.60
CA GLU A 588 11.86 27.37 13.34
C GLU A 588 12.06 27.60 11.83
N GLY A 589 12.77 26.69 11.17
CA GLY A 589 12.96 26.74 9.72
C GLY A 589 11.64 26.64 8.93
N LEU A 590 10.74 25.75 9.33
CA LEU A 590 9.41 25.60 8.72
C LEU A 590 8.59 26.91 8.83
N ARG A 591 8.56 27.52 10.01
CA ARG A 591 7.83 28.79 10.22
C ARG A 591 8.38 29.93 9.38
N ALA A 592 9.72 30.04 9.28
CA ALA A 592 10.37 31.04 8.45
C ALA A 592 10.06 30.83 6.96
N ALA A 593 10.18 29.58 6.49
CA ALA A 593 9.89 29.22 5.09
C ALA A 593 8.41 29.44 4.74
N TYR A 594 7.49 29.14 5.66
CA TYR A 594 6.05 29.32 5.43
C TYR A 594 5.67 30.78 5.18
N LEU A 595 6.24 31.72 5.94
CA LEU A 595 6.04 33.16 5.73
C LEU A 595 6.56 33.61 4.35
N GLU A 596 7.67 33.05 3.88
CA GLU A 596 8.22 33.31 2.54
C GLU A 596 7.27 32.80 1.44
N MET A 597 6.70 31.61 1.62
CA MET A 597 5.74 31.01 0.68
C MET A 597 4.45 31.84 0.54
N GLU A 598 3.92 32.34 1.64
CA GLU A 598 2.76 33.25 1.61
C GLU A 598 3.07 34.50 0.75
N GLY A 599 4.26 35.08 0.91
CA GLY A 599 4.70 36.18 0.08
C GLY A 599 4.76 35.84 -1.42
N TRP A 600 5.24 34.66 -1.79
CA TRP A 600 5.25 34.22 -3.20
C TRP A 600 3.85 34.08 -3.80
N ILE A 601 2.90 33.59 -3.00
CA ILE A 601 1.51 33.44 -3.44
C ILE A 601 0.85 34.79 -3.62
N GLU A 602 1.06 35.72 -2.67
CA GLU A 602 0.55 37.09 -2.76
C GLU A 602 1.06 37.79 -4.02
N ASP A 603 2.37 37.70 -4.30
CA ASP A 603 2.99 38.27 -5.50
C ASP A 603 2.39 37.72 -6.80
N ARG A 604 2.08 36.41 -6.84
CA ARG A 604 1.47 35.76 -8.02
C ARG A 604 -0.02 36.07 -8.18
N MET A 605 -0.74 36.25 -7.10
CA MET A 605 -2.17 36.58 -7.15
C MET A 605 -2.42 38.02 -7.61
N GLY A 606 -1.42 38.90 -7.49
CA GLY A 606 -1.55 40.33 -7.84
C GLY A 606 -2.63 41.04 -7.01
N ASP A 607 -3.05 42.20 -7.48
CA ASP A 607 -4.17 42.98 -6.87
C ASP A 607 -5.54 42.29 -7.08
N ALA A 608 -5.68 41.04 -6.60
CA ALA A 608 -7.00 40.43 -6.49
C ALA A 608 -7.74 41.16 -5.36
N GLY A 609 -8.61 42.11 -5.74
CA GLY A 609 -9.42 42.89 -4.76
C GLY A 609 -10.25 41.97 -3.88
N GLY A 610 -9.79 41.72 -2.68
CA GLY A 610 -10.41 40.95 -1.61
C GLY A 610 -9.45 40.78 -0.45
N ASP A 611 -9.99 40.60 0.75
CA ASP A 611 -9.17 40.29 1.93
C ASP A 611 -8.43 38.96 1.72
N VAL A 612 -7.17 39.05 1.40
CA VAL A 612 -6.26 37.89 1.43
C VAL A 612 -6.16 37.49 2.90
N GLN A 613 -6.65 36.32 3.24
CA GLN A 613 -6.53 35.81 4.60
C GLN A 613 -5.07 35.50 4.88
N GLY A 614 -4.41 36.33 5.63
CA GLY A 614 -3.10 36.03 6.22
C GLY A 614 -3.18 34.74 7.03
N GLY A 615 -2.21 33.85 6.85
CA GLY A 615 -2.17 32.46 7.25
C GLY A 615 -2.27 32.14 8.73
N ALA A 616 -3.37 32.49 9.35
CA ALA A 616 -3.72 31.90 10.65
C ALA A 616 -4.32 30.53 10.41
N VAL A 617 -3.60 29.48 10.79
CA VAL A 617 -4.19 28.12 10.86
C VAL A 617 -5.38 28.18 11.79
N ARG A 618 -6.57 28.05 11.24
CA ARG A 618 -7.82 28.03 12.01
C ARG A 618 -8.28 26.58 12.09
N VAL A 619 -8.20 25.99 13.26
CA VAL A 619 -8.80 24.68 13.54
C VAL A 619 -10.33 24.84 13.46
N VAL A 620 -10.92 24.29 12.41
CA VAL A 620 -12.36 24.30 12.18
C VAL A 620 -12.93 22.95 12.62
N THR A 621 -13.89 22.97 13.52
CA THR A 621 -14.53 21.75 14.03
C THR A 621 -15.80 21.43 13.24
N VAL A 622 -16.30 20.19 13.39
CA VAL A 622 -17.62 19.78 12.86
C VAL A 622 -18.72 20.77 13.25
N GLY A 623 -18.65 21.36 14.46
CA GLY A 623 -19.57 22.40 14.91
C GLY A 623 -19.45 23.73 14.17
N ASP A 624 -18.35 24.01 13.50
CA ASP A 624 -18.11 25.26 12.77
C ASP A 624 -18.50 25.15 11.28
N VAL A 625 -18.67 23.93 10.75
CA VAL A 625 -19.08 23.70 9.36
C VAL A 625 -20.62 23.69 9.27
N LYS A 626 -21.22 24.70 8.63
CA LYS A 626 -22.68 24.84 8.49
C LYS A 626 -23.39 23.58 7.98
N ALA A 627 -22.79 22.86 7.06
CA ALA A 627 -23.33 21.60 6.50
C ALA A 627 -23.38 20.47 7.54
N LEU A 628 -22.49 20.49 8.52
CA LEU A 628 -22.39 19.48 9.58
C LEU A 628 -23.21 19.89 10.84
N ARG A 629 -23.45 21.20 11.07
CA ARG A 629 -24.36 21.69 12.12
C ARG A 629 -25.80 21.24 11.93
N GLY A 630 -26.30 21.29 10.70
CA GLY A 630 -27.69 20.90 10.39
C GLY A 630 -28.01 19.43 10.58
N ALA A 631 -27.01 18.62 10.92
CA ALA A 631 -27.16 17.23 11.28
C ALA A 631 -27.30 17.02 12.80
N ARG A 632 -26.67 17.88 13.63
CA ARG A 632 -26.80 17.84 15.12
C ARG A 632 -28.13 18.47 15.61
N GLU A 633 -28.75 19.39 14.86
CA GLU A 633 -30.00 20.05 15.26
C GLU A 633 -31.28 19.25 14.91
N LYS A 634 -31.15 18.05 14.36
CA LYS A 634 -32.26 17.16 14.02
C LYS A 634 -32.39 15.94 14.93
N GLU A 635 -31.62 15.87 16.00
CA GLU A 635 -31.82 15.05 17.20
C GLU A 635 -32.53 15.93 18.28
#